data_c6803113c908bbaf42c45c6b86b6cd00
#
_entry.id   c6803113c908bbaf42c45c6b86b6cd00
#
_cell.length_a   1.000
_cell.length_b   1.000
_cell.length_c   1.000
_cell.angle_alpha   90.00
_cell.angle_beta   90.00
_cell.angle_gamma   90.00
#
_symmetry.space_group_name_H-M   'P 1'
#
loop_
_entity.id
_entity.type
_entity.pdbx_description
1 polymer ?
#
loop_
_entity_poly.entity_id
_entity_poly.type
_entity_poly.pdbx_seq_one_letter_code
_entity_poly.pdbx_strand_id
1 'polypeptide(L)'
;MKYVYFFGAGKAEGTGDMKEILGGKGAGLAEMTRIGLPVPYGFTISTACCDYYLKHNHKHPPRLRSEVEKNLSRLERVVGKKFGDARDPLLVSVRSGSARSMPGMMETILNLGLNDQSVEGLARRTNNARFAWDAYRRFVQMYATVVTGLPKEELEGRLRALKERLKAMDDTQVGAEHWQKLVTEYKHYFKEKKGQPFPENPAEQLWGAIGAVFESWMAEKAVTYRRVEHITGLLGTAVNVVQMVFGNTGDNSGTGVCFTRDPSTGEKSFYGDFLANAQGEDVVAGIRTPVPLRELERRMPKVYKQLDRARQMLEKQYRDMQDMEFTVEDGKLYMLQTRTGKRAPAAVFRIAADMVQEGLIKREEAIERIQAQDIERLFYPVIASTVSRQELVERKICTGINAVPGAAVGRAVFMAHEAEEWAKKGERVVLVRRETSPEDVGGMAVAQGVLTATGGKTSHAAVVARGWGKCCIVGCEKLFIDYAAKQMSSNGRVVRQGDWITLDGNDGTVYAGQVQLASPQMPKHYHTVLEWADEIRKLGVRANADTAQDARKAREMGAAGIGLCRTEHMFFKDFEHPERSADRQLAIQEMIIADSREARQRALDRLRPFQRGDFMGIFRAMDGYPVTIRLIDPPLHEFVPHDAEKQKELAQKIGLAPEVVARRVEQLSESNPMLGHRGCRLLITYPEILDMQVGAIIEAALECRKEGIKVIPEIMHALTMDRKELQILVDETRRIADNLIQKAGIKLEYLVGTMIELPRAALLADELAEPAEFFSFGTNDLTQTVMGLSRDDASRFLPEYLDETKAAIFSTDPFQTLDRAGVGMMVEWAIQRGRSRRPKLKVGICGEHGGDTESVKFCYRVGMDYVSASPFRVPIARLAAAQAIIEDKRSKRPRR
;
A
#
# COMPACT_ATOMS: atom_id res chain seq x y z
N MET A 1 38.64 -2.55 8.67
CA MET A 1 37.28 -1.99 8.54
C MET A 1 37.03 -1.15 9.79
N LYS A 2 36.46 0.04 9.69
CA LYS A 2 36.09 0.90 10.80
C LYS A 2 34.72 0.52 11.32
N TYR A 3 34.59 0.34 12.63
CA TYR A 3 33.32 -0.07 13.25
C TYR A 3 32.57 1.06 13.94
N VAL A 4 33.28 2.06 14.45
CA VAL A 4 32.71 3.13 15.27
C VAL A 4 32.96 4.50 14.65
N TYR A 5 31.87 5.30 14.54
CA TYR A 5 31.84 6.60 13.88
C TYR A 5 31.39 7.68 14.87
N PHE A 6 32.27 8.61 15.21
CA PHE A 6 32.00 9.69 16.15
C PHE A 6 31.25 10.86 15.51
N PHE A 7 30.37 11.51 16.27
CA PHE A 7 29.73 12.77 15.92
C PHE A 7 29.63 13.66 17.16
N GLY A 8 29.91 14.95 17.01
CA GLY A 8 29.89 15.93 18.09
C GLY A 8 30.83 17.11 17.84
N ALA A 9 30.63 18.23 18.55
CA ALA A 9 31.41 19.45 18.42
C ALA A 9 31.59 19.96 16.98
N GLY A 10 30.52 19.87 16.16
CA GLY A 10 30.53 20.31 14.76
C GLY A 10 31.27 19.38 13.79
N LYS A 11 31.71 18.21 14.22
CA LYS A 11 32.41 17.22 13.38
C LYS A 11 31.73 15.86 13.42
N ALA A 12 31.53 15.25 12.26
CA ALA A 12 31.04 13.88 12.16
C ALA A 12 31.93 13.07 11.22
N GLU A 13 32.15 11.81 11.57
CA GLU A 13 32.92 10.86 10.77
C GLU A 13 32.04 10.08 9.76
N GLY A 14 30.72 10.22 9.85
CA GLY A 14 29.73 9.71 8.93
C GLY A 14 29.01 10.84 8.17
N THR A 15 28.18 10.42 7.20
CA THR A 15 27.36 11.29 6.36
C THR A 15 25.93 10.78 6.25
N GLY A 16 25.00 11.60 5.79
CA GLY A 16 23.57 11.28 5.69
C GLY A 16 23.23 10.16 4.69
N ASP A 17 24.11 9.90 3.74
CA ASP A 17 24.00 8.82 2.73
C ASP A 17 24.47 7.46 3.24
N MET A 18 25.19 7.39 4.35
CA MET A 18 25.72 6.15 4.93
C MET A 18 24.69 5.35 5.72
N LYS A 19 23.42 5.36 5.30
CA LYS A 19 22.33 4.68 6.04
C LYS A 19 22.51 3.16 6.16
N GLU A 20 23.10 2.53 5.17
CA GLU A 20 23.37 1.07 5.19
C GLU A 20 24.41 0.71 6.27
N ILE A 21 25.32 1.62 6.59
CA ILE A 21 26.41 1.40 7.55
C ILE A 21 26.03 1.91 8.95
N LEU A 22 25.44 3.11 9.03
CA LEU A 22 25.17 3.79 10.29
C LEU A 22 23.72 3.67 10.77
N GLY A 23 22.86 3.04 9.94
CA GLY A 23 21.44 3.09 10.14
C GLY A 23 20.86 4.49 9.89
N GLY A 24 19.55 4.60 9.79
CA GLY A 24 18.88 5.88 9.54
C GLY A 24 19.13 6.91 10.66
N LYS A 25 19.11 6.49 11.94
CA LYS A 25 19.37 7.37 13.08
C LYS A 25 20.81 7.86 13.11
N GLY A 26 21.79 6.97 12.98
CA GLY A 26 23.20 7.33 13.00
C GLY A 26 23.60 8.26 11.86
N ALA A 27 23.15 7.97 10.64
CA ALA A 27 23.35 8.81 9.48
C ALA A 27 22.71 10.20 9.66
N GLY A 28 21.49 10.26 10.24
CA GLY A 28 20.79 11.51 10.55
C GLY A 28 21.53 12.35 11.59
N LEU A 29 22.00 11.74 12.69
CA LEU A 29 22.79 12.41 13.72
C LEU A 29 24.11 12.96 13.17
N ALA A 30 24.81 12.18 12.33
CA ALA A 30 26.03 12.64 11.66
C ALA A 30 25.74 13.83 10.74
N GLU A 31 24.71 13.77 9.92
CA GLU A 31 24.37 14.85 8.99
C GLU A 31 23.93 16.12 9.72
N MET A 32 23.06 16.01 10.72
CA MET A 32 22.65 17.15 11.53
C MET A 32 23.87 17.84 12.21
N THR A 33 24.84 17.04 12.68
CA THR A 33 26.09 17.58 13.23
C THR A 33 26.89 18.32 12.17
N ARG A 34 27.02 17.79 10.95
CA ARG A 34 27.77 18.39 9.84
C ARG A 34 27.19 19.73 9.37
N ILE A 35 25.88 19.85 9.35
CA ILE A 35 25.18 21.09 8.96
C ILE A 35 25.09 22.10 10.13
N GLY A 36 25.68 21.78 11.29
CA GLY A 36 25.80 22.70 12.41
C GLY A 36 24.58 22.77 13.35
N LEU A 37 23.69 21.79 13.31
CA LEU A 37 22.60 21.72 14.28
C LEU A 37 23.06 21.23 15.64
N PRO A 38 22.40 21.67 16.73
CA PRO A 38 22.73 21.25 18.08
C PRO A 38 22.27 19.82 18.33
N VAL A 39 23.20 18.88 18.19
CA VAL A 39 22.96 17.43 18.40
C VAL A 39 23.67 17.01 19.69
N PRO A 40 23.08 16.16 20.54
CA PRO A 40 23.81 15.52 21.64
C PRO A 40 24.97 14.71 21.08
N TYR A 41 26.15 14.81 21.71
CA TYR A 41 27.35 14.16 21.19
C TYR A 41 27.32 12.66 21.39
N GLY A 42 27.99 11.91 20.52
CA GLY A 42 27.98 10.45 20.58
C GLY A 42 28.78 9.76 19.48
N PHE A 43 28.56 8.48 19.37
CA PHE A 43 29.12 7.66 18.29
C PHE A 43 28.14 6.56 17.87
N THR A 44 28.29 6.12 16.64
CA THR A 44 27.49 5.02 16.05
C THR A 44 28.37 3.81 15.81
N ILE A 45 27.95 2.65 16.30
CA ILE A 45 28.52 1.33 15.98
C ILE A 45 27.79 0.82 14.75
N SER A 46 28.53 0.40 13.71
CA SER A 46 27.99 0.08 12.40
C SER A 46 27.14 -1.21 12.37
N THR A 47 26.25 -1.30 11.37
CA THR A 47 25.44 -2.51 11.08
C THR A 47 26.28 -3.76 10.84
N ALA A 48 27.49 -3.61 10.29
CA ALA A 48 28.43 -4.72 10.11
C ALA A 48 28.84 -5.40 11.42
N CYS A 49 28.81 -4.67 12.56
CA CYS A 49 29.05 -5.27 13.87
C CYS A 49 27.88 -6.16 14.33
N CYS A 50 26.65 -5.75 14.02
CA CYS A 50 25.46 -6.56 14.28
C CYS A 50 25.49 -7.87 13.47
N ASP A 51 25.76 -7.78 12.18
CA ASP A 51 25.88 -8.94 11.29
C ASP A 51 26.97 -9.92 11.78
N TYR A 52 28.15 -9.38 12.15
CA TYR A 52 29.22 -10.18 12.71
C TYR A 52 28.78 -10.86 14.00
N TYR A 53 28.19 -10.13 14.94
CA TYR A 53 27.75 -10.61 16.25
C TYR A 53 26.75 -11.78 16.10
N LEU A 54 25.76 -11.63 15.25
CA LEU A 54 24.74 -12.65 15.00
C LEU A 54 25.34 -13.91 14.33
N LYS A 55 26.30 -13.76 13.41
CA LYS A 55 26.94 -14.88 12.71
C LYS A 55 28.02 -15.61 13.51
N HIS A 56 28.56 -15.01 14.60
CA HIS A 56 29.66 -15.57 15.37
C HIS A 56 29.29 -15.88 16.82
N ASN A 57 28.12 -16.50 17.02
CA ASN A 57 27.63 -16.94 18.35
C ASN A 57 27.69 -15.81 19.40
N HIS A 58 27.15 -14.64 19.07
CA HIS A 58 27.06 -13.46 19.94
C HIS A 58 28.42 -12.92 20.42
N LYS A 59 29.47 -13.15 19.65
CA LYS A 59 30.81 -12.57 19.91
C LYS A 59 30.99 -11.27 19.17
N HIS A 60 31.49 -10.28 19.84
CA HIS A 60 31.82 -8.99 19.23
C HIS A 60 33.05 -9.08 18.31
N PRO A 61 33.13 -8.26 17.24
CA PRO A 61 34.34 -8.16 16.41
C PRO A 61 35.57 -7.83 17.25
N PRO A 62 36.77 -8.41 16.98
CA PRO A 62 37.97 -8.31 17.85
C PRO A 62 38.42 -6.88 18.18
N ARG A 63 38.20 -5.91 17.27
CA ARG A 63 38.59 -4.51 17.45
C ARG A 63 37.48 -3.62 18.02
N LEU A 64 36.27 -4.11 18.12
CA LEU A 64 35.14 -3.27 18.50
C LEU A 64 35.30 -2.69 19.89
N ARG A 65 35.80 -3.47 20.85
CA ARG A 65 35.97 -3.03 22.24
C ARG A 65 36.89 -1.82 22.33
N SER A 66 38.06 -1.88 21.73
CA SER A 66 39.02 -0.79 21.74
C SER A 66 38.50 0.47 20.99
N GLU A 67 37.75 0.29 19.91
CA GLU A 67 37.15 1.42 19.20
C GLU A 67 36.05 2.09 20.03
N VAL A 68 35.22 1.33 20.75
CA VAL A 68 34.18 1.86 21.64
C VAL A 68 34.81 2.62 22.80
N GLU A 69 35.80 2.03 23.49
CA GLU A 69 36.51 2.66 24.61
C GLU A 69 37.19 3.99 24.18
N LYS A 70 37.85 3.99 23.01
CA LYS A 70 38.45 5.19 22.44
C LYS A 70 37.41 6.30 22.16
N ASN A 71 36.25 5.94 21.60
CA ASN A 71 35.20 6.90 21.28
C ASN A 71 34.46 7.37 22.54
N LEU A 72 34.27 6.49 23.53
CA LEU A 72 33.72 6.86 24.83
C LEU A 72 34.63 7.88 25.54
N SER A 73 35.93 7.63 25.59
CA SER A 73 36.91 8.60 26.15
C SER A 73 36.97 9.93 25.39
N ARG A 74 36.72 9.89 24.09
CA ARG A 74 36.57 11.11 23.28
C ARG A 74 35.26 11.85 23.63
N LEU A 75 34.16 11.13 23.83
CA LEU A 75 32.87 11.68 24.26
C LEU A 75 33.01 12.35 25.64
N GLU A 76 33.61 11.66 26.60
CA GLU A 76 33.91 12.21 27.95
C GLU A 76 34.66 13.53 27.89
N ARG A 77 35.72 13.59 27.06
CA ARG A 77 36.54 14.79 26.91
C ARG A 77 35.76 15.97 26.31
N VAL A 78 34.94 15.70 25.29
CA VAL A 78 34.18 16.75 24.61
C VAL A 78 33.01 17.25 25.46
N VAL A 79 32.37 16.35 26.24
CA VAL A 79 31.27 16.71 27.16
C VAL A 79 31.83 17.32 28.47
N GLY A 80 33.07 16.99 28.86
CA GLY A 80 33.67 17.42 30.14
C GLY A 80 33.18 16.59 31.33
N LYS A 81 32.62 15.40 31.13
CA LYS A 81 32.10 14.51 32.17
C LYS A 81 32.62 13.09 31.95
N LYS A 82 32.70 12.29 33.02
CA LYS A 82 33.11 10.89 32.95
C LYS A 82 31.90 9.96 33.07
N PHE A 83 31.94 8.86 32.31
CA PHE A 83 30.94 7.84 32.35
C PHE A 83 30.90 7.11 33.70
N GLY A 84 29.77 7.18 34.41
CA GLY A 84 29.63 6.62 35.74
C GLY A 84 30.33 7.39 36.87
N ASP A 85 30.70 8.65 36.67
CA ASP A 85 31.29 9.51 37.74
C ASP A 85 30.30 9.68 38.88
N ALA A 86 30.82 9.57 40.12
CA ALA A 86 30.00 9.66 41.32
C ALA A 86 29.51 11.09 41.64
N ARG A 87 30.07 12.11 41.00
CA ARG A 87 29.78 13.55 41.29
C ARG A 87 28.96 14.21 40.17
N ASP A 88 29.43 14.06 38.92
CA ASP A 88 28.77 14.61 37.74
C ASP A 88 28.85 13.61 36.58
N PRO A 89 28.00 12.56 36.60
CA PRO A 89 28.11 11.48 35.66
C PRO A 89 27.78 11.90 34.21
N LEU A 90 28.60 11.43 33.27
CA LEU A 90 28.15 11.32 31.88
C LEU A 90 27.13 10.15 31.82
N LEU A 91 25.90 10.42 31.40
CA LEU A 91 24.92 9.41 31.13
C LEU A 91 24.73 9.28 29.62
N VAL A 92 24.51 8.08 29.14
CA VAL A 92 24.28 7.80 27.70
C VAL A 92 23.03 7.01 27.46
N SER A 93 22.47 7.18 26.27
CA SER A 93 21.46 6.28 25.70
C SER A 93 22.09 5.34 24.69
N VAL A 94 21.61 4.11 24.61
CA VAL A 94 21.98 3.12 23.62
C VAL A 94 20.74 2.81 22.79
N ARG A 95 20.77 3.23 21.53
CA ARG A 95 19.59 3.21 20.64
C ARG A 95 19.87 2.40 19.38
N SER A 96 18.92 1.57 18.96
CA SER A 96 18.95 0.91 17.66
C SER A 96 18.83 1.90 16.50
N GLY A 97 19.37 1.54 15.34
CA GLY A 97 19.28 2.32 14.12
C GLY A 97 19.38 1.43 12.88
N SER A 98 18.23 0.99 12.32
CA SER A 98 18.19 0.30 11.04
C SER A 98 18.24 1.29 9.88
N ALA A 99 18.73 0.86 8.70
CA ALA A 99 18.70 1.65 7.47
C ALA A 99 17.27 1.99 7.03
N ARG A 100 16.32 1.07 7.27
CA ARG A 100 14.88 1.31 7.14
C ARG A 100 14.25 1.53 8.50
N SER A 101 13.34 2.52 8.59
CA SER A 101 12.63 2.82 9.85
C SER A 101 11.65 1.68 10.20
N MET A 102 11.80 1.14 11.42
CA MET A 102 10.92 0.11 11.98
C MET A 102 10.43 0.58 13.37
N PRO A 103 9.39 1.45 13.43
CA PRO A 103 8.96 2.09 14.68
C PRO A 103 8.50 1.08 15.73
N GLY A 104 9.05 1.15 16.94
CA GLY A 104 8.68 0.28 18.07
C GLY A 104 9.18 -1.17 17.98
N MET A 105 9.86 -1.56 16.88
CA MET A 105 10.28 -2.95 16.67
C MET A 105 11.59 -3.29 17.35
N MET A 106 12.46 -2.32 17.58
CA MET A 106 13.79 -2.52 18.15
C MET A 106 13.98 -1.71 19.43
N GLU A 107 14.90 -2.16 20.27
CA GLU A 107 15.05 -1.67 21.63
C GLU A 107 15.89 -0.40 21.75
N THR A 108 15.66 0.30 22.85
CA THR A 108 16.40 1.48 23.31
C THR A 108 16.59 1.38 24.82
N ILE A 109 17.77 1.73 25.32
CA ILE A 109 18.07 1.78 26.74
C ILE A 109 18.56 3.20 27.06
N LEU A 110 17.94 3.87 28.04
CA LEU A 110 18.25 5.23 28.45
C LEU A 110 18.95 5.24 29.81
N ASN A 111 19.61 6.35 30.13
CA ASN A 111 20.19 6.66 31.43
C ASN A 111 21.31 5.68 31.88
N LEU A 112 22.03 5.05 30.92
CA LEU A 112 23.16 4.20 31.25
C LEU A 112 24.28 5.02 31.91
N GLY A 113 24.92 4.42 32.90
CA GLY A 113 25.92 5.05 33.76
C GLY A 113 25.38 5.41 35.14
N LEU A 114 24.06 5.28 35.36
CA LEU A 114 23.48 5.37 36.70
C LEU A 114 23.76 4.11 37.52
N ASN A 115 24.15 4.33 38.74
CA ASN A 115 24.31 3.37 39.82
C ASN A 115 24.04 4.04 41.18
N ASP A 116 24.16 3.33 42.31
CA ASP A 116 23.84 3.86 43.64
C ASP A 116 24.66 5.08 44.02
N GLN A 117 25.88 5.24 43.45
CA GLN A 117 26.75 6.41 43.74
C GLN A 117 26.47 7.56 42.77
N SER A 118 26.34 7.27 41.48
CA SER A 118 26.18 8.31 40.47
C SER A 118 24.78 8.96 40.51
N VAL A 119 23.74 8.28 41.00
CA VAL A 119 22.42 8.88 41.19
C VAL A 119 22.45 10.02 42.23
N GLU A 120 23.20 9.85 43.29
CA GLU A 120 23.41 10.89 44.34
C GLU A 120 24.19 12.09 43.76
N GLY A 121 25.16 11.84 42.88
CA GLY A 121 25.84 12.88 42.14
C GLY A 121 24.92 13.68 41.25
N LEU A 122 24.08 12.97 40.49
CA LEU A 122 23.08 13.59 39.63
C LEU A 122 22.07 14.42 40.42
N ALA A 123 21.58 13.90 41.57
CA ALA A 123 20.66 14.61 42.45
C ALA A 123 21.23 15.92 42.96
N ARG A 124 22.49 15.90 43.44
CA ARG A 124 23.22 17.11 43.91
C ARG A 124 23.45 18.11 42.77
N ARG A 125 23.88 17.61 41.59
CA ARG A 125 24.21 18.47 40.45
C ARG A 125 22.99 19.20 39.90
N THR A 126 21.85 18.51 39.85
CA THR A 126 20.60 19.09 39.32
C THR A 126 19.76 19.79 40.39
N ASN A 127 20.14 19.68 41.66
CA ASN A 127 19.35 20.12 42.81
C ASN A 127 17.92 19.54 42.75
N ASN A 128 17.77 18.36 42.19
CA ASN A 128 16.49 17.71 41.97
C ASN A 128 16.58 16.18 42.20
N ALA A 129 16.49 15.77 43.46
CA ALA A 129 16.57 14.37 43.85
C ALA A 129 15.43 13.52 43.26
N ARG A 130 14.21 14.10 43.14
CA ARG A 130 13.07 13.42 42.49
C ARG A 130 13.41 13.00 41.07
N PHE A 131 13.96 13.93 40.26
CA PHE A 131 14.38 13.67 38.89
C PHE A 131 15.46 12.58 38.83
N ALA A 132 16.48 12.66 39.64
CA ALA A 132 17.62 11.74 39.63
C ALA A 132 17.15 10.29 39.93
N TRP A 133 16.31 10.11 40.95
CA TRP A 133 15.81 8.79 41.35
C TRP A 133 14.75 8.24 40.35
N ASP A 134 13.93 9.08 39.73
CA ASP A 134 13.05 8.65 38.65
C ASP A 134 13.89 8.20 37.41
N ALA A 135 14.93 8.95 37.02
CA ALA A 135 15.82 8.55 35.95
C ALA A 135 16.50 7.19 36.23
N TYR A 136 16.90 6.94 37.48
CA TYR A 136 17.47 5.67 37.88
C TYR A 136 16.44 4.54 37.88
N ARG A 137 15.24 4.80 38.38
CA ARG A 137 14.13 3.81 38.31
C ARG A 137 13.83 3.40 36.87
N ARG A 138 13.75 4.38 35.94
CA ARG A 138 13.53 4.11 34.51
C ARG A 138 14.67 3.28 33.92
N PHE A 139 15.92 3.57 34.27
CA PHE A 139 17.07 2.81 33.82
C PHE A 139 17.05 1.36 34.32
N VAL A 140 16.83 1.15 35.62
CA VAL A 140 16.74 -0.21 36.19
C VAL A 140 15.63 -1.03 35.56
N GLN A 141 14.45 -0.43 35.35
CA GLN A 141 13.33 -1.07 34.68
C GLN A 141 13.68 -1.44 33.22
N MET A 142 14.19 -0.49 32.43
CA MET A 142 14.56 -0.76 31.03
C MET A 142 15.66 -1.80 30.92
N TYR A 143 16.71 -1.72 31.74
CA TYR A 143 17.80 -2.67 31.71
C TYR A 143 17.31 -4.07 32.04
N ALA A 144 16.54 -4.20 33.10
CA ALA A 144 15.97 -5.48 33.52
C ALA A 144 15.08 -6.12 32.45
N THR A 145 14.24 -5.32 31.77
CA THR A 145 13.32 -5.85 30.77
C THR A 145 13.99 -6.07 29.42
N VAL A 146 14.76 -5.10 28.93
CA VAL A 146 15.35 -5.14 27.59
C VAL A 146 16.61 -5.98 27.53
N VAL A 147 17.53 -5.80 28.49
CA VAL A 147 18.83 -6.47 28.46
C VAL A 147 18.74 -7.88 29.00
N THR A 148 17.91 -8.10 30.02
CA THR A 148 17.86 -9.42 30.67
C THR A 148 16.56 -10.17 30.47
N GLY A 149 15.61 -9.60 29.75
CA GLY A 149 14.35 -10.27 29.35
C GLY A 149 13.40 -10.53 30.53
N LEU A 150 13.45 -9.75 31.61
CA LEU A 150 12.47 -9.87 32.69
C LEU A 150 11.09 -9.37 32.24
N PRO A 151 9.99 -9.99 32.71
CA PRO A 151 8.65 -9.57 32.35
C PRO A 151 8.38 -8.11 32.73
N LYS A 152 7.99 -7.30 31.75
CA LYS A 152 7.73 -5.85 31.92
C LYS A 152 6.53 -5.60 32.84
N GLU A 153 5.52 -6.44 32.74
CA GLU A 153 4.27 -6.37 33.47
C GLU A 153 4.46 -6.40 34.99
N GLU A 154 5.45 -7.17 35.47
CA GLU A 154 5.79 -7.30 36.89
C GLU A 154 6.31 -5.99 37.49
N LEU A 155 7.22 -5.33 36.74
CA LEU A 155 7.80 -4.05 37.16
C LEU A 155 6.75 -2.90 37.04
N GLU A 156 5.99 -2.90 35.96
CA GLU A 156 4.88 -1.96 35.78
C GLU A 156 3.77 -2.15 36.81
N GLY A 157 3.49 -3.39 37.21
CA GLY A 157 2.54 -3.70 38.30
C GLY A 157 2.96 -3.04 39.64
N ARG A 158 4.24 -3.12 40.01
CA ARG A 158 4.79 -2.47 41.21
C ARG A 158 4.70 -0.96 41.12
N LEU A 159 5.01 -0.37 39.97
CA LEU A 159 4.88 1.07 39.72
C LEU A 159 3.43 1.53 39.83
N ARG A 160 2.49 0.77 39.28
CA ARG A 160 1.05 1.06 39.36
C ARG A 160 0.58 1.04 40.79
N ALA A 161 0.91 -0.01 41.54
CA ALA A 161 0.57 -0.14 42.95
C ALA A 161 1.12 1.02 43.82
N LEU A 162 2.35 1.49 43.50
CA LEU A 162 2.92 2.67 44.16
C LEU A 162 2.09 3.92 43.88
N LYS A 163 1.77 4.18 42.62
CA LYS A 163 0.97 5.36 42.21
C LYS A 163 -0.43 5.36 42.83
N GLU A 164 -1.11 4.20 42.81
CA GLU A 164 -2.43 4.03 43.45
C GLU A 164 -2.38 4.33 44.91
N ARG A 165 -1.39 3.83 45.62
CA ARG A 165 -1.18 4.09 47.05
C ARG A 165 -0.98 5.57 47.37
N LEU A 166 -0.25 6.27 46.47
CA LEU A 166 0.04 7.72 46.62
C LEU A 166 -1.03 8.61 45.99
N LYS A 167 -2.02 8.05 45.33
CA LYS A 167 -3.00 8.77 44.51
C LYS A 167 -2.35 9.71 43.46
N ALA A 168 -1.19 9.31 42.96
CA ALA A 168 -0.41 10.09 41.99
C ALA A 168 -0.92 9.82 40.56
N MET A 169 -1.26 10.89 39.84
CA MET A 169 -1.77 10.81 38.46
C MET A 169 -0.63 10.58 37.47
N ASP A 170 0.57 11.11 37.73
CA ASP A 170 1.74 10.98 36.90
C ASP A 170 3.06 10.87 37.72
N ASP A 171 4.17 10.60 37.04
CA ASP A 171 5.49 10.41 37.67
C ASP A 171 6.02 11.66 38.36
N THR A 172 5.55 12.87 37.99
CA THR A 172 6.03 14.13 38.59
C THR A 172 5.52 14.35 40.01
N GLN A 173 4.45 13.68 40.38
CA GLN A 173 3.81 13.75 41.71
C GLN A 173 4.42 12.76 42.72
N VAL A 174 5.30 11.87 42.28
CA VAL A 174 5.96 10.88 43.14
C VAL A 174 7.27 11.47 43.72
N GLY A 175 7.42 11.49 45.00
CA GLY A 175 8.61 12.04 45.70
C GLY A 175 9.85 11.14 45.56
N ALA A 176 11.03 11.73 45.80
CA ALA A 176 12.35 11.07 45.67
C ALA A 176 12.47 9.81 46.54
N GLU A 177 11.99 9.85 47.79
CA GLU A 177 12.07 8.72 48.71
C GLU A 177 11.25 7.51 48.22
N HIS A 178 10.14 7.77 47.55
CA HIS A 178 9.31 6.70 47.02
C HIS A 178 9.98 6.06 45.79
N TRP A 179 10.62 6.88 44.92
CA TRP A 179 11.43 6.38 43.82
C TRP A 179 12.62 5.55 44.30
N GLN A 180 13.31 5.98 45.35
CA GLN A 180 14.42 5.24 45.95
C GLN A 180 13.99 3.85 46.44
N LYS A 181 12.85 3.77 47.15
CA LYS A 181 12.28 2.51 47.60
C LYS A 181 11.94 1.60 46.41
N LEU A 182 11.31 2.13 45.38
CA LEU A 182 10.92 1.35 44.19
C LEU A 182 12.16 0.83 43.45
N VAL A 183 13.25 1.63 43.32
CA VAL A 183 14.53 1.15 42.75
C VAL A 183 15.07 -0.03 43.56
N THR A 184 15.03 0.05 44.88
CA THR A 184 15.48 -1.03 45.77
C THR A 184 14.64 -2.29 45.56
N GLU A 185 13.31 -2.16 45.44
CA GLU A 185 12.41 -3.26 45.13
C GLU A 185 12.69 -3.90 43.75
N TYR A 186 12.97 -3.08 42.75
CA TYR A 186 13.31 -3.55 41.41
C TYR A 186 14.64 -4.31 41.38
N LYS A 187 15.68 -3.82 42.08
CA LYS A 187 16.97 -4.50 42.21
C LYS A 187 16.87 -5.81 42.97
N HIS A 188 16.00 -5.84 44.01
CA HIS A 188 15.73 -7.07 44.76
C HIS A 188 15.04 -8.12 43.86
N TYR A 189 13.99 -7.71 43.12
CA TYR A 189 13.32 -8.57 42.17
C TYR A 189 14.26 -9.07 41.05
N PHE A 190 15.12 -8.19 40.55
CA PHE A 190 16.14 -8.58 39.57
C PHE A 190 17.07 -9.68 40.14
N LYS A 191 17.59 -9.50 41.35
CA LYS A 191 18.44 -10.48 42.02
C LYS A 191 17.72 -11.83 42.25
N GLU A 192 16.48 -11.78 42.66
CA GLU A 192 15.64 -12.96 42.85
C GLU A 192 15.51 -13.79 41.58
N LYS A 193 15.21 -13.12 40.47
CA LYS A 193 14.94 -13.78 39.18
C LYS A 193 16.21 -14.16 38.41
N LYS A 194 17.29 -13.42 38.53
CA LYS A 194 18.53 -13.64 37.78
C LYS A 194 19.63 -14.31 38.58
N GLY A 195 19.49 -14.47 39.89
CA GLY A 195 20.49 -15.08 40.77
C GLY A 195 21.74 -14.25 41.01
N GLN A 196 21.81 -13.04 40.46
CA GLN A 196 22.93 -12.09 40.55
C GLN A 196 22.41 -10.67 40.78
N PRO A 197 23.23 -9.80 41.46
CA PRO A 197 22.82 -8.42 41.67
C PRO A 197 22.70 -7.63 40.36
N PHE A 198 21.94 -6.54 40.39
CA PHE A 198 21.87 -5.60 39.28
C PHE A 198 23.29 -5.01 39.00
N PRO A 199 23.74 -4.94 37.73
CA PRO A 199 25.08 -4.48 37.40
C PRO A 199 25.30 -2.99 37.75
N GLU A 200 26.24 -2.72 38.65
CA GLU A 200 26.61 -1.37 39.08
C GLU A 200 27.79 -0.80 38.28
N ASN A 201 28.51 -1.66 37.53
CA ASN A 201 29.62 -1.22 36.70
C ASN A 201 29.11 -0.62 35.37
N PRO A 202 29.35 0.68 35.07
CA PRO A 202 28.85 1.33 33.85
C PRO A 202 29.36 0.67 32.58
N ALA A 203 30.56 0.09 32.56
CA ALA A 203 31.08 -0.61 31.39
C ALA A 203 30.32 -1.89 31.11
N GLU A 204 29.94 -2.67 32.15
CA GLU A 204 29.11 -3.85 32.01
C GLU A 204 27.71 -3.49 31.51
N GLN A 205 27.13 -2.41 32.04
CA GLN A 205 25.83 -1.88 31.59
C GLN A 205 25.89 -1.53 30.09
N LEU A 206 26.96 -0.84 29.64
CA LEU A 206 27.11 -0.45 28.22
C LEU A 206 27.20 -1.66 27.29
N TRP A 207 28.03 -2.64 27.64
CA TRP A 207 28.18 -3.84 26.81
C TRP A 207 26.95 -4.74 26.80
N GLY A 208 26.26 -4.85 27.91
CA GLY A 208 24.97 -5.53 27.97
C GLY A 208 23.92 -4.86 27.08
N ALA A 209 23.85 -3.52 27.10
CA ALA A 209 22.93 -2.75 26.27
C ALA A 209 23.26 -2.85 24.78
N ILE A 210 24.54 -2.81 24.38
CA ILE A 210 24.98 -3.00 22.99
C ILE A 210 24.56 -4.38 22.49
N GLY A 211 24.80 -5.44 23.27
CA GLY A 211 24.39 -6.80 22.93
C GLY A 211 22.88 -6.93 22.75
N ALA A 212 22.09 -6.42 23.69
CA ALA A 212 20.64 -6.46 23.64
C ALA A 212 20.05 -5.72 22.41
N VAL A 213 20.65 -4.59 22.02
CA VAL A 213 20.24 -3.90 20.77
C VAL A 213 20.56 -4.74 19.54
N PHE A 214 21.70 -5.43 19.47
CA PHE A 214 21.98 -6.35 18.36
C PHE A 214 20.99 -7.51 18.32
N GLU A 215 20.67 -8.11 19.46
CA GLU A 215 19.71 -9.21 19.58
C GLU A 215 18.29 -8.79 19.20
N SER A 216 17.91 -7.54 19.49
CA SER A 216 16.58 -7.02 19.11
C SER A 216 16.31 -7.04 17.62
N TRP A 217 17.35 -7.14 16.76
CA TRP A 217 17.20 -7.35 15.33
C TRP A 217 16.54 -8.68 14.98
N MET A 218 16.79 -9.72 15.79
CA MET A 218 16.22 -11.06 15.61
C MET A 218 14.99 -11.31 16.48
N ALA A 219 14.53 -10.31 17.24
CA ALA A 219 13.28 -10.42 18.00
C ALA A 219 12.09 -10.70 17.08
N GLU A 220 11.18 -11.57 17.49
CA GLU A 220 10.02 -12.03 16.70
C GLU A 220 9.22 -10.86 16.10
N LYS A 221 8.96 -9.80 16.88
CA LYS A 221 8.28 -8.59 16.42
C LYS A 221 9.03 -7.88 15.27
N ALA A 222 10.37 -7.83 15.32
CA ALA A 222 11.20 -7.18 14.32
C ALA A 222 11.32 -8.04 13.05
N VAL A 223 11.43 -9.35 13.18
CA VAL A 223 11.41 -10.31 12.06
C VAL A 223 10.07 -10.28 11.35
N THR A 224 8.97 -10.34 12.11
CA THR A 224 7.61 -10.28 11.58
C THR A 224 7.36 -8.96 10.84
N TYR A 225 7.77 -7.83 11.42
CA TYR A 225 7.64 -6.52 10.78
C TYR A 225 8.39 -6.46 9.43
N ARG A 226 9.65 -6.93 9.39
CA ARG A 226 10.43 -6.96 8.14
C ARG A 226 9.77 -7.83 7.08
N ARG A 227 9.23 -8.98 7.47
CA ARG A 227 8.50 -9.88 6.58
C ARG A 227 7.25 -9.21 5.99
N VAL A 228 6.42 -8.60 6.85
CA VAL A 228 5.16 -7.94 6.44
C VAL A 228 5.42 -6.73 5.53
N GLU A 229 6.48 -5.95 5.83
CA GLU A 229 6.85 -4.76 5.06
C GLU A 229 7.81 -5.06 3.89
N HIS A 230 8.08 -6.33 3.60
CA HIS A 230 9.00 -6.79 2.54
C HIS A 230 10.38 -6.10 2.61
N ILE A 231 10.90 -5.93 3.82
CA ILE A 231 12.21 -5.32 4.06
C ILE A 231 13.29 -6.41 4.00
N THR A 232 14.02 -6.46 2.91
CA THR A 232 15.08 -7.43 2.64
C THR A 232 16.44 -6.76 2.41
N GLY A 233 17.51 -7.52 2.38
CA GLY A 233 18.86 -7.06 2.01
C GLY A 233 19.58 -6.22 3.08
N LEU A 234 19.05 -6.10 4.30
CA LEU A 234 19.69 -5.36 5.39
C LEU A 234 20.62 -6.25 6.21
N LEU A 235 21.82 -5.75 6.53
CA LEU A 235 22.84 -6.49 7.31
C LEU A 235 22.47 -6.62 8.79
N GLY A 236 21.72 -5.66 9.36
CA GLY A 236 21.41 -5.64 10.77
C GLY A 236 21.03 -4.23 11.27
N THR A 237 21.10 -4.02 12.57
CA THR A 237 20.92 -2.71 13.19
C THR A 237 22.27 -2.09 13.58
N ALA A 238 22.42 -0.78 13.39
CA ALA A 238 23.47 -0.01 14.04
C ALA A 238 23.09 0.27 15.50
N VAL A 239 24.09 0.60 16.32
CA VAL A 239 23.90 1.01 17.71
C VAL A 239 24.41 2.44 17.89
N ASN A 240 23.54 3.34 18.34
CA ASN A 240 23.89 4.74 18.62
C ASN A 240 24.06 4.94 20.11
N VAL A 241 25.29 5.24 20.55
CA VAL A 241 25.64 5.62 21.93
C VAL A 241 25.68 7.13 21.98
N VAL A 242 24.71 7.75 22.64
CA VAL A 242 24.52 9.20 22.60
C VAL A 242 24.39 9.76 24.01
N GLN A 243 25.06 10.86 24.28
CA GLN A 243 24.91 11.66 25.52
C GLN A 243 23.42 11.84 25.83
N MET A 244 23.02 11.56 27.06
CA MET A 244 21.67 11.91 27.53
C MET A 244 21.52 13.41 27.64
N VAL A 245 20.37 13.89 27.21
CA VAL A 245 19.84 15.23 27.43
C VAL A 245 18.45 15.11 28.03
N PHE A 246 18.10 15.93 29.00
CA PHE A 246 16.93 15.71 29.84
C PHE A 246 15.90 16.84 29.67
N GLY A 247 14.74 16.47 29.17
CA GLY A 247 13.58 17.35 29.07
C GLY A 247 12.75 17.47 30.38
N ASN A 248 13.12 16.75 31.45
CA ASN A 248 12.39 16.67 32.70
C ASN A 248 13.16 17.15 33.91
N THR A 249 14.11 18.07 33.72
CA THR A 249 14.89 18.71 34.80
C THR A 249 14.11 19.81 35.51
N GLY A 250 13.12 20.41 34.86
CA GLY A 250 12.29 21.49 35.40
C GLY A 250 11.49 22.21 34.31
N ASP A 251 10.91 23.39 34.66
CA ASP A 251 10.00 24.14 33.81
C ASP A 251 10.65 24.75 32.56
N ASN A 252 11.97 24.93 32.57
CA ASN A 252 12.77 25.41 31.45
C ASN A 252 13.25 24.27 30.53
N SER A 253 12.70 23.06 30.73
CA SER A 253 13.03 21.86 29.97
C SER A 253 11.77 21.24 29.40
N GLY A 254 11.93 20.44 28.37
CA GLY A 254 10.83 19.76 27.70
C GLY A 254 11.29 18.96 26.50
N THR A 255 10.37 18.28 25.89
CA THR A 255 10.62 17.49 24.69
C THR A 255 9.46 17.66 23.70
N GLY A 256 9.71 17.39 22.43
CA GLY A 256 8.67 17.51 21.43
C GLY A 256 8.99 16.81 20.13
N VAL A 257 7.95 16.67 19.32
CA VAL A 257 8.00 16.18 17.95
C VAL A 257 7.39 17.24 17.04
N CYS A 258 8.05 17.54 15.94
CA CYS A 258 7.55 18.53 15.01
C CYS A 258 7.87 18.15 13.56
N PHE A 259 7.13 18.77 12.65
CA PHE A 259 7.23 18.53 11.21
C PHE A 259 7.54 19.84 10.50
N THR A 260 8.31 19.78 9.44
CA THR A 260 8.64 20.96 8.65
C THR A 260 7.43 21.53 7.90
N ARG A 261 6.42 20.70 7.65
CA ARG A 261 5.09 21.03 7.09
C ARG A 261 4.03 20.21 7.80
N ASP A 262 2.78 20.63 7.74
CA ASP A 262 1.66 19.86 8.28
C ASP A 262 1.56 18.49 7.57
N PRO A 263 1.71 17.37 8.27
CA PRO A 263 1.68 16.04 7.66
C PRO A 263 0.29 15.64 7.14
N SER A 264 -0.78 16.29 7.59
CA SER A 264 -2.16 16.00 7.20
C SER A 264 -2.58 16.79 5.97
N THR A 265 -2.23 18.07 5.90
CA THR A 265 -2.67 18.99 4.85
C THR A 265 -1.58 19.32 3.82
N GLY A 266 -0.31 19.10 4.15
CA GLY A 266 0.85 19.48 3.36
C GLY A 266 1.21 20.97 3.44
N GLU A 267 0.48 21.75 4.25
CA GLU A 267 0.71 23.18 4.38
C GLU A 267 2.08 23.48 4.97
N LYS A 268 2.73 24.51 4.44
CA LYS A 268 4.04 25.00 4.94
C LYS A 268 3.89 25.74 6.26
N SER A 269 3.29 25.07 7.24
CA SER A 269 3.16 25.54 8.61
C SER A 269 4.05 24.73 9.52
N PHE A 270 4.61 25.37 10.56
CA PHE A 270 5.39 24.66 11.56
C PHE A 270 4.44 23.92 12.50
N TYR A 271 4.30 22.62 12.27
CA TYR A 271 3.37 21.75 12.96
C TYR A 271 4.09 20.87 13.97
N GLY A 272 3.53 20.66 15.15
CA GLY A 272 4.09 19.75 16.15
C GLY A 272 3.54 19.96 17.55
N ASP A 273 4.03 19.10 18.44
CA ASP A 273 3.63 19.01 19.83
C ASP A 273 4.85 19.18 20.74
N PHE A 274 4.63 19.84 21.89
CA PHE A 274 5.61 20.07 22.92
C PHE A 274 5.06 19.63 24.28
N LEU A 275 5.91 19.02 25.10
CA LEU A 275 5.59 18.66 26.48
C LEU A 275 6.66 19.19 27.43
N ALA A 276 6.29 20.14 28.30
CA ALA A 276 7.18 20.70 29.30
C ALA A 276 7.46 19.70 30.43
N ASN A 277 8.67 19.73 30.96
CA ASN A 277 9.13 18.89 32.06
C ASN A 277 8.81 17.40 31.82
N ALA A 278 9.25 16.87 30.65
CA ALA A 278 8.98 15.51 30.20
C ALA A 278 10.15 14.90 29.43
N GLN A 279 10.25 13.58 29.44
CA GLN A 279 11.13 12.82 28.55
C GLN A 279 10.44 12.43 27.24
N GLY A 280 11.20 12.08 26.20
CA GLY A 280 10.67 11.71 24.89
C GLY A 280 9.66 10.54 24.92
N GLU A 281 9.85 9.60 25.83
CA GLU A 281 8.93 8.47 26.06
C GLU A 281 7.55 8.92 26.53
N ASP A 282 7.47 9.97 27.33
CA ASP A 282 6.21 10.49 27.88
C ASP A 282 5.29 11.05 26.78
N VAL A 283 5.89 11.58 25.70
CA VAL A 283 5.18 12.05 24.50
C VAL A 283 4.66 10.86 23.68
N VAL A 284 5.50 9.86 23.49
CA VAL A 284 5.18 8.68 22.65
C VAL A 284 4.18 7.78 23.33
N ALA A 285 4.29 7.58 24.64
CA ALA A 285 3.41 6.72 25.43
C ALA A 285 2.02 7.34 25.68
N GLY A 286 1.82 8.64 25.41
CA GLY A 286 0.54 9.32 25.59
C GLY A 286 0.10 9.45 27.07
N ILE A 287 1.06 9.37 28.00
CA ILE A 287 0.79 9.44 29.46
C ILE A 287 0.32 10.84 29.87
N ARG A 288 0.82 11.87 29.19
CA ARG A 288 0.44 13.26 29.38
C ARG A 288 0.05 13.88 28.04
N THR A 289 -0.96 14.74 28.05
CA THR A 289 -1.42 15.45 26.84
C THR A 289 -0.40 16.52 26.45
N PRO A 290 0.24 16.42 25.27
CA PRO A 290 1.14 17.45 24.78
C PRO A 290 0.35 18.70 24.37
N VAL A 291 1.03 19.84 24.35
CA VAL A 291 0.47 21.11 23.89
C VAL A 291 1.01 21.44 22.49
N PRO A 292 0.27 22.22 21.69
CA PRO A 292 0.74 22.66 20.37
C PRO A 292 2.08 23.43 20.48
N LEU A 293 2.89 23.31 19.44
CA LEU A 293 4.25 23.93 19.40
C LEU A 293 4.24 25.46 19.63
N ARG A 294 3.11 26.14 19.38
CA ARG A 294 2.92 27.56 19.71
C ARG A 294 3.11 27.87 21.19
N GLU A 295 2.88 26.91 22.06
CA GLU A 295 3.14 27.09 23.50
C GLU A 295 4.64 27.14 23.80
N LEU A 296 5.49 26.44 23.04
CA LEU A 296 6.95 26.58 23.12
C LEU A 296 7.39 28.01 22.72
N GLU A 297 6.78 28.60 21.69
CA GLU A 297 7.05 29.97 21.29
C GLU A 297 6.76 30.96 22.40
N ARG A 298 5.64 30.76 23.11
CA ARG A 298 5.25 31.61 24.26
C ARG A 298 6.19 31.45 25.46
N ARG A 299 6.55 30.23 25.81
CA ARG A 299 7.36 29.89 26.99
C ARG A 299 8.85 30.15 26.78
N MET A 300 9.37 29.74 25.60
CA MET A 300 10.80 29.75 25.29
C MET A 300 11.06 30.32 23.88
N PRO A 301 10.83 31.63 23.65
CA PRO A 301 10.89 32.21 22.30
C PRO A 301 12.25 32.08 21.61
N LYS A 302 13.37 32.08 22.39
CA LYS A 302 14.72 31.85 21.84
C LYS A 302 14.89 30.43 21.30
N VAL A 303 14.39 29.44 22.03
CA VAL A 303 14.43 28.02 21.64
C VAL A 303 13.56 27.77 20.41
N TYR A 304 12.36 28.35 20.40
CA TYR A 304 11.46 28.25 19.24
C TYR A 304 12.13 28.81 17.96
N LYS A 305 12.75 29.97 18.03
CA LYS A 305 13.51 30.53 16.89
C LYS A 305 14.67 29.65 16.42
N GLN A 306 15.37 28.98 17.35
CA GLN A 306 16.43 28.03 16.99
C GLN A 306 15.82 26.77 16.30
N LEU A 307 14.72 26.27 16.80
CA LEU A 307 14.03 25.12 16.25
C LEU A 307 13.46 25.43 14.85
N ASP A 308 12.90 26.63 14.65
CA ASP A 308 12.42 27.06 13.33
C ASP A 308 13.56 27.17 12.30
N ARG A 309 14.74 27.67 12.72
CA ARG A 309 15.94 27.66 11.86
C ARG A 309 16.37 26.23 11.53
N ALA A 310 16.36 25.32 12.51
CA ALA A 310 16.68 23.91 12.29
C ALA A 310 15.72 23.26 11.27
N ARG A 311 14.42 23.56 11.38
CA ARG A 311 13.38 23.14 10.44
C ARG A 311 13.72 23.54 9.00
N GLN A 312 14.04 24.83 8.81
CA GLN A 312 14.37 25.36 7.48
C GLN A 312 15.64 24.74 6.91
N MET A 313 16.67 24.57 7.74
CA MET A 313 17.92 23.93 7.33
C MET A 313 17.72 22.47 6.92
N LEU A 314 16.96 21.71 7.69
CA LEU A 314 16.70 20.29 7.42
C LEU A 314 15.86 20.09 6.15
N GLU A 315 14.77 20.87 5.96
CA GLU A 315 13.97 20.81 4.76
C GLU A 315 14.79 21.14 3.51
N LYS A 316 15.65 22.14 3.58
CA LYS A 316 16.57 22.51 2.48
C LYS A 316 17.62 21.44 2.21
N GLN A 317 18.22 20.86 3.28
CA GLN A 317 19.26 19.83 3.16
C GLN A 317 18.72 18.54 2.57
N TYR A 318 17.59 18.05 3.08
CA TYR A 318 16.98 16.80 2.61
C TYR A 318 16.07 17.00 1.40
N ARG A 319 15.74 18.27 1.10
CA ARG A 319 14.84 18.63 -0.02
C ARG A 319 13.49 17.91 0.06
N ASP A 320 13.06 17.58 1.29
CA ASP A 320 11.83 16.89 1.59
C ASP A 320 11.32 17.25 2.98
N MET A 321 10.01 17.08 3.21
CA MET A 321 9.39 17.26 4.52
C MET A 321 10.05 16.36 5.56
N GLN A 322 10.43 16.93 6.70
CA GLN A 322 11.07 16.22 7.78
C GLN A 322 10.18 16.13 9.01
N ASP A 323 10.25 14.98 9.68
CA ASP A 323 9.78 14.68 11.02
C ASP A 323 11.01 14.82 11.95
N MET A 324 10.89 15.63 12.98
CA MET A 324 11.99 16.01 13.86
C MET A 324 11.62 15.75 15.32
N GLU A 325 12.55 15.12 16.03
CA GLU A 325 12.46 14.94 17.48
C GLU A 325 13.48 15.88 18.15
N PHE A 326 13.05 16.59 19.19
CA PHE A 326 13.91 17.52 19.92
C PHE A 326 13.69 17.46 21.43
N THR A 327 14.72 17.87 22.17
CA THR A 327 14.65 18.06 23.63
C THR A 327 15.26 19.43 23.98
N VAL A 328 14.65 20.06 24.94
CA VAL A 328 15.15 21.29 25.56
C VAL A 328 15.61 20.95 26.97
N GLU A 329 16.86 21.15 27.29
CA GLU A 329 17.42 20.99 28.63
C GLU A 329 17.90 22.35 29.12
N ASP A 330 17.30 22.87 30.20
CA ASP A 330 17.60 24.17 30.81
C ASP A 330 17.72 25.30 29.77
N GLY A 331 16.72 25.40 28.88
CA GLY A 331 16.63 26.42 27.83
C GLY A 331 17.59 26.22 26.64
N LYS A 332 18.29 25.10 26.57
CA LYS A 332 19.18 24.74 25.46
C LYS A 332 18.55 23.68 24.56
N LEU A 333 18.42 23.95 23.25
CA LEU A 333 17.87 23.04 22.26
C LEU A 333 18.84 21.94 21.87
N TYR A 334 18.32 20.71 21.72
CA TYR A 334 19.01 19.57 21.13
C TYR A 334 18.11 18.85 20.13
N MET A 335 18.63 18.59 18.95
CA MET A 335 17.97 17.77 17.92
C MET A 335 18.35 16.30 18.12
N LEU A 336 17.36 15.44 18.35
CA LEU A 336 17.57 14.03 18.65
C LEU A 336 17.51 13.14 17.42
N GLN A 337 16.61 13.45 16.49
CA GLN A 337 16.38 12.67 15.29
C GLN A 337 15.75 13.53 14.21
N THR A 338 16.05 13.21 12.96
CA THR A 338 15.31 13.66 11.79
C THR A 338 15.07 12.47 10.85
N ARG A 339 13.93 12.48 10.19
CA ARG A 339 13.55 11.49 9.17
C ARG A 339 12.58 12.11 8.19
N THR A 340 12.46 11.51 7.00
CA THR A 340 11.40 11.85 6.06
C THR A 340 10.05 11.68 6.73
N GLY A 341 9.24 12.73 6.78
CA GLY A 341 7.95 12.75 7.45
C GLY A 341 6.94 11.86 6.74
N LYS A 342 6.28 10.98 7.50
CA LYS A 342 5.06 10.31 7.02
C LYS A 342 3.96 11.34 6.87
N ARG A 343 3.16 11.23 5.80
CA ARG A 343 2.18 12.23 5.44
C ARG A 343 0.91 11.60 4.86
N ALA A 344 -0.21 12.28 4.98
CA ALA A 344 -1.47 11.88 4.40
C ALA A 344 -1.39 11.93 2.85
N PRO A 345 -2.16 11.11 2.12
CA PRO A 345 -2.11 11.07 0.65
C PRO A 345 -2.30 12.45 0.00
N ALA A 346 -3.27 13.24 0.46
CA ALA A 346 -3.48 14.59 -0.06
C ALA A 346 -2.27 15.52 0.18
N ALA A 347 -1.60 15.38 1.33
CA ALA A 347 -0.41 16.14 1.66
C ALA A 347 0.79 15.77 0.78
N VAL A 348 0.90 14.51 0.32
CA VAL A 348 1.97 14.09 -0.61
C VAL A 348 1.98 14.97 -1.86
N PHE A 349 0.81 15.14 -2.49
CA PHE A 349 0.67 15.93 -3.72
C PHE A 349 0.91 17.41 -3.49
N ARG A 350 0.38 17.97 -2.40
CA ARG A 350 0.59 19.38 -2.05
C ARG A 350 2.07 19.65 -1.78
N ILE A 351 2.72 18.86 -0.95
CA ILE A 351 4.14 19.04 -0.63
C ILE A 351 5.00 18.94 -1.90
N ALA A 352 4.73 17.96 -2.77
CA ALA A 352 5.45 17.81 -4.02
C ALA A 352 5.30 19.04 -4.93
N ALA A 353 4.07 19.54 -5.10
CA ALA A 353 3.78 20.69 -5.92
C ALA A 353 4.39 21.99 -5.35
N ASP A 354 4.21 22.24 -4.05
CA ASP A 354 4.73 23.43 -3.38
C ASP A 354 6.27 23.46 -3.42
N MET A 355 6.94 22.30 -3.21
CA MET A 355 8.41 22.21 -3.29
C MET A 355 8.96 22.47 -4.69
N VAL A 356 8.22 22.10 -5.74
CA VAL A 356 8.58 22.48 -7.14
C VAL A 356 8.42 23.97 -7.33
N GLN A 357 7.33 24.56 -6.86
CA GLN A 357 7.06 25.98 -6.95
C GLN A 357 8.10 26.81 -6.17
N GLU A 358 8.56 26.32 -5.03
CA GLU A 358 9.62 26.92 -4.22
C GLU A 358 11.04 26.73 -4.80
N GLY A 359 11.19 25.95 -5.87
CA GLY A 359 12.48 25.65 -6.49
C GLY A 359 13.37 24.68 -5.68
N LEU A 360 12.81 24.00 -4.69
CA LEU A 360 13.55 23.01 -3.87
C LEU A 360 13.80 21.72 -4.64
N ILE A 361 12.85 21.29 -5.46
CA ILE A 361 12.92 20.07 -6.29
C ILE A 361 12.45 20.36 -7.71
N LYS A 362 12.79 19.47 -8.64
CA LYS A 362 12.29 19.52 -10.03
C LYS A 362 10.99 18.72 -10.15
N ARG A 363 10.23 18.95 -11.25
CA ARG A 363 9.00 18.20 -11.55
C ARG A 363 9.24 16.68 -11.62
N GLU A 364 10.35 16.28 -12.21
CA GLU A 364 10.74 14.87 -12.30
C GLU A 364 10.94 14.25 -10.91
N GLU A 365 11.60 14.97 -10.00
CA GLU A 365 11.80 14.49 -8.63
C GLU A 365 10.47 14.42 -7.86
N ALA A 366 9.54 15.35 -8.10
CA ALA A 366 8.21 15.32 -7.52
C ALA A 366 7.44 14.07 -7.96
N ILE A 367 7.49 13.73 -9.25
CA ILE A 367 6.85 12.53 -9.83
C ILE A 367 7.48 11.24 -9.28
N GLU A 368 8.81 11.16 -9.15
CA GLU A 368 9.50 9.99 -8.59
C GLU A 368 9.12 9.70 -7.12
N ARG A 369 8.78 10.72 -6.34
CA ARG A 369 8.46 10.60 -4.91
C ARG A 369 7.07 10.06 -4.63
N ILE A 370 6.14 10.23 -5.56
CA ILE A 370 4.75 9.79 -5.41
C ILE A 370 4.65 8.32 -5.75
N GLN A 371 4.01 7.56 -4.86
CA GLN A 371 3.80 6.13 -5.03
C GLN A 371 2.39 5.84 -5.54
N ALA A 372 2.19 4.69 -6.19
CA ALA A 372 0.87 4.25 -6.63
C ALA A 372 -0.15 4.23 -5.48
N GLN A 373 0.27 3.79 -4.30
CA GLN A 373 -0.57 3.74 -3.10
C GLN A 373 -1.04 5.13 -2.63
N ASP A 374 -0.28 6.20 -2.90
CA ASP A 374 -0.69 7.56 -2.56
C ASP A 374 -1.89 8.00 -3.41
N ILE A 375 -1.93 7.55 -4.68
CA ILE A 375 -3.07 7.77 -5.58
C ILE A 375 -4.26 6.90 -5.15
N GLU A 376 -4.04 5.59 -4.94
CA GLU A 376 -5.10 4.66 -4.56
C GLU A 376 -5.86 5.14 -3.32
N ARG A 377 -5.12 5.57 -2.29
CA ARG A 377 -5.71 6.06 -1.03
C ARG A 377 -6.58 7.30 -1.19
N LEU A 378 -6.39 8.11 -2.23
CA LEU A 378 -7.23 9.27 -2.49
C LEU A 378 -8.67 8.92 -2.93
N PHE A 379 -8.89 7.72 -3.45
CA PHE A 379 -10.21 7.29 -3.93
C PHE A 379 -11.11 6.69 -2.85
N TYR A 380 -10.56 6.45 -1.65
CA TYR A 380 -11.31 5.84 -0.56
C TYR A 380 -11.72 6.86 0.50
N PRO A 381 -12.87 6.66 1.17
CA PRO A 381 -13.20 7.41 2.36
C PRO A 381 -12.09 7.31 3.41
N VAL A 382 -11.90 8.36 4.18
CA VAL A 382 -10.91 8.42 5.25
C VAL A 382 -11.59 8.88 6.54
N ILE A 383 -10.98 8.59 7.70
CA ILE A 383 -11.43 9.19 8.95
C ILE A 383 -11.26 10.71 8.85
N ALA A 384 -12.31 11.46 9.21
CA ALA A 384 -12.31 12.91 9.12
C ALA A 384 -11.23 13.51 10.05
N SER A 385 -10.53 14.51 9.58
CA SER A 385 -9.48 15.22 10.36
C SER A 385 -10.02 15.96 11.58
N THR A 386 -11.35 16.13 11.68
CA THR A 386 -12.05 16.69 12.85
C THR A 386 -12.10 15.74 14.05
N VAL A 387 -11.87 14.42 13.83
CA VAL A 387 -11.86 13.41 14.89
C VAL A 387 -10.55 13.50 15.67
N SER A 388 -10.64 13.69 16.97
CA SER A 388 -9.46 13.85 17.80
C SER A 388 -8.68 12.53 17.98
N ARG A 389 -7.36 12.63 18.14
CA ARG A 389 -6.50 11.47 18.41
C ARG A 389 -6.89 10.75 19.69
N GLN A 390 -7.34 11.48 20.71
CA GLN A 390 -7.79 10.92 21.98
C GLN A 390 -9.03 10.04 21.77
N GLU A 391 -10.01 10.51 21.00
CA GLU A 391 -11.21 9.73 20.67
C GLU A 391 -10.85 8.43 19.93
N LEU A 392 -9.91 8.48 18.99
CA LEU A 392 -9.46 7.29 18.29
C LEU A 392 -8.76 6.28 19.21
N VAL A 393 -7.93 6.74 20.14
CA VAL A 393 -7.30 5.86 21.15
C VAL A 393 -8.34 5.21 22.04
N GLU A 394 -9.32 5.96 22.51
CA GLU A 394 -10.39 5.47 23.37
C GLU A 394 -11.31 4.46 22.67
N ARG A 395 -11.53 4.60 21.37
CA ARG A 395 -12.40 3.71 20.56
C ARG A 395 -11.69 2.50 19.98
N LYS A 396 -10.38 2.42 20.04
CA LYS A 396 -9.59 1.35 19.39
C LYS A 396 -9.94 -0.02 19.98
N ILE A 397 -10.26 -0.99 19.12
CA ILE A 397 -10.54 -2.40 19.45
C ILE A 397 -9.30 -3.25 19.22
N CYS A 398 -8.81 -3.29 17.98
CA CYS A 398 -7.67 -4.10 17.55
C CYS A 398 -6.96 -3.49 16.36
N THR A 399 -5.88 -4.13 15.94
CA THR A 399 -5.15 -3.78 14.71
C THR A 399 -4.85 -5.08 13.97
N GLY A 400 -5.00 -5.06 12.65
CA GLY A 400 -4.66 -6.14 11.74
C GLY A 400 -3.82 -5.64 10.58
N ILE A 401 -3.72 -6.45 9.54
CA ILE A 401 -3.02 -6.14 8.31
C ILE A 401 -3.95 -5.33 7.40
N ASN A 402 -3.50 -4.17 6.95
CA ASN A 402 -4.19 -3.33 5.98
C ASN A 402 -4.15 -3.97 4.58
N ALA A 403 -5.18 -4.72 4.24
CA ALA A 403 -5.26 -5.44 2.97
C ALA A 403 -5.81 -4.57 1.83
N VAL A 404 -6.84 -3.74 2.13
CA VAL A 404 -7.36 -2.74 1.21
C VAL A 404 -7.54 -1.42 1.97
N PRO A 405 -7.02 -0.31 1.44
CA PRO A 405 -7.07 0.99 2.10
C PRO A 405 -8.49 1.56 2.17
N GLY A 406 -8.62 2.71 2.86
CA GLY A 406 -9.86 3.42 3.06
C GLY A 406 -10.48 3.16 4.42
N ALA A 407 -11.55 3.89 4.73
CA ALA A 407 -12.30 3.70 5.94
C ALA A 407 -13.74 3.26 5.66
N ALA A 408 -14.27 2.37 6.48
CA ALA A 408 -15.65 1.87 6.37
C ALA A 408 -16.35 1.88 7.72
N VAL A 409 -17.60 2.27 7.72
CA VAL A 409 -18.48 2.26 8.91
C VAL A 409 -19.69 1.40 8.64
N GLY A 410 -19.96 0.46 9.52
CA GLY A 410 -21.14 -0.41 9.42
C GLY A 410 -21.42 -1.16 10.72
N ARG A 411 -22.56 -1.83 10.75
CA ARG A 411 -22.92 -2.73 11.85
C ARG A 411 -22.17 -4.06 11.70
N ALA A 412 -21.57 -4.55 12.76
CA ALA A 412 -20.87 -5.84 12.75
C ALA A 412 -21.86 -6.98 12.50
N VAL A 413 -21.59 -7.80 11.47
CA VAL A 413 -22.36 -8.99 11.12
C VAL A 413 -21.41 -10.15 10.90
N PHE A 414 -21.72 -11.31 11.45
CA PHE A 414 -20.79 -12.45 11.51
C PHE A 414 -21.08 -13.55 10.47
N MET A 415 -22.22 -13.51 9.78
CA MET A 415 -22.62 -14.48 8.76
C MET A 415 -22.94 -13.78 7.45
N ALA A 416 -22.46 -14.33 6.31
CA ALA A 416 -22.61 -13.71 4.99
C ALA A 416 -24.09 -13.52 4.59
N HIS A 417 -24.93 -14.53 4.78
CA HIS A 417 -26.37 -14.43 4.47
C HIS A 417 -27.08 -13.36 5.32
N GLU A 418 -26.71 -13.19 6.59
CA GLU A 418 -27.27 -12.13 7.45
C GLU A 418 -26.82 -10.74 6.97
N ALA A 419 -25.57 -10.60 6.48
CA ALA A 419 -25.12 -9.35 5.88
C ALA A 419 -25.96 -8.98 4.64
N GLU A 420 -26.31 -9.96 3.80
CA GLU A 420 -27.20 -9.76 2.66
C GLU A 420 -28.62 -9.35 3.10
N GLU A 421 -29.18 -10.01 4.10
CA GLU A 421 -30.51 -9.67 4.63
C GLU A 421 -30.55 -8.25 5.22
N TRP A 422 -29.53 -7.87 5.98
CA TRP A 422 -29.43 -6.54 6.57
C TRP A 422 -29.25 -5.46 5.51
N ALA A 423 -28.43 -5.73 4.50
CA ALA A 423 -28.23 -4.82 3.38
C ALA A 423 -29.51 -4.61 2.56
N LYS A 424 -30.32 -5.68 2.34
CA LYS A 424 -31.65 -5.56 1.69
C LYS A 424 -32.62 -4.66 2.49
N LYS A 425 -32.44 -4.54 3.79
CA LYS A 425 -33.20 -3.64 4.67
C LYS A 425 -32.62 -2.22 4.72
N GLY A 426 -31.57 -1.93 3.95
CA GLY A 426 -30.92 -0.62 3.90
C GLY A 426 -29.86 -0.39 5.00
N GLU A 427 -29.53 -1.41 5.80
CA GLU A 427 -28.50 -1.29 6.85
C GLU A 427 -27.08 -1.34 6.23
N ARG A 428 -26.20 -0.49 6.72
CA ARG A 428 -24.78 -0.55 6.41
C ARG A 428 -24.10 -1.58 7.30
N VAL A 429 -23.48 -2.60 6.72
CA VAL A 429 -22.88 -3.72 7.45
C VAL A 429 -21.37 -3.82 7.20
N VAL A 430 -20.64 -4.31 8.21
CA VAL A 430 -19.26 -4.77 8.09
C VAL A 430 -19.28 -6.27 8.36
N LEU A 431 -18.79 -7.05 7.39
CA LEU A 431 -18.71 -8.50 7.54
C LEU A 431 -17.47 -8.86 8.36
N VAL A 432 -17.69 -9.58 9.46
CA VAL A 432 -16.64 -10.01 10.40
C VAL A 432 -16.54 -11.53 10.37
N ARG A 433 -15.38 -12.06 9.98
CA ARG A 433 -15.17 -13.52 9.87
C ARG A 433 -13.84 -13.90 10.51
N ARG A 434 -13.70 -15.18 10.91
CA ARG A 434 -12.38 -15.71 11.24
C ARG A 434 -11.50 -15.71 10.00
N GLU A 435 -12.02 -16.23 8.91
CA GLU A 435 -11.51 -16.20 7.55
C GLU A 435 -12.70 -16.21 6.58
N THR A 436 -12.55 -15.76 5.36
CA THR A 436 -13.61 -15.84 4.35
C THR A 436 -13.37 -17.00 3.40
N SER A 437 -14.48 -17.57 2.89
CA SER A 437 -14.54 -18.60 1.86
C SER A 437 -15.31 -18.08 0.63
N PRO A 438 -15.32 -18.80 -0.50
CA PRO A 438 -16.15 -18.45 -1.65
C PRO A 438 -17.65 -18.31 -1.32
N GLU A 439 -18.14 -19.00 -0.30
CA GLU A 439 -19.52 -18.92 0.17
C GLU A 439 -19.85 -17.55 0.82
N ASP A 440 -18.84 -16.82 1.28
CA ASP A 440 -19.02 -15.51 1.90
C ASP A 440 -19.12 -14.36 0.88
N VAL A 441 -18.90 -14.62 -0.41
CA VAL A 441 -18.82 -13.61 -1.48
C VAL A 441 -20.08 -12.74 -1.56
N GLY A 442 -21.28 -13.30 -1.40
CA GLY A 442 -22.53 -12.53 -1.37
C GLY A 442 -22.55 -11.49 -0.24
N GLY A 443 -22.22 -11.91 0.97
CA GLY A 443 -22.11 -11.02 2.14
C GLY A 443 -21.01 -9.98 2.00
N MET A 444 -19.85 -10.36 1.45
CA MET A 444 -18.75 -9.43 1.16
C MET A 444 -19.15 -8.36 0.14
N ALA A 445 -19.94 -8.75 -0.88
CA ALA A 445 -20.36 -7.84 -1.95
C ALA A 445 -21.26 -6.70 -1.42
N VAL A 446 -22.10 -6.94 -0.44
CA VAL A 446 -23.01 -5.93 0.13
C VAL A 446 -22.39 -5.17 1.31
N ALA A 447 -21.37 -5.72 1.96
CA ALA A 447 -20.72 -5.09 3.11
C ALA A 447 -19.98 -3.80 2.72
N GLN A 448 -19.93 -2.83 3.64
CA GLN A 448 -19.12 -1.60 3.51
C GLN A 448 -17.61 -1.91 3.66
N GLY A 449 -17.27 -2.93 4.43
CA GLY A 449 -15.92 -3.40 4.65
C GLY A 449 -15.88 -4.82 5.21
N VAL A 450 -14.70 -5.43 5.16
CA VAL A 450 -14.46 -6.81 5.61
C VAL A 450 -13.36 -6.83 6.67
N LEU A 451 -13.62 -7.56 7.75
CA LEU A 451 -12.68 -7.76 8.86
C LEU A 451 -12.46 -9.26 9.08
N THR A 452 -11.21 -9.71 9.08
CA THR A 452 -10.91 -11.11 9.42
C THR A 452 -9.89 -11.25 10.55
N ALA A 453 -10.07 -12.28 11.39
CA ALA A 453 -9.14 -12.61 12.46
C ALA A 453 -7.84 -13.23 11.92
N THR A 454 -7.92 -14.01 10.84
CA THR A 454 -6.77 -14.66 10.18
C THR A 454 -6.62 -14.19 8.74
N GLY A 455 -5.53 -14.57 8.09
CA GLY A 455 -5.24 -14.27 6.69
C GLY A 455 -4.24 -13.14 6.50
N GLY A 456 -3.68 -13.07 5.30
CA GLY A 456 -2.72 -12.05 4.86
C GLY A 456 -3.25 -11.23 3.68
N LYS A 457 -2.39 -10.39 3.08
CA LYS A 457 -2.72 -9.54 1.90
C LYS A 457 -3.12 -10.34 0.65
N THR A 458 -2.84 -11.62 0.62
CA THR A 458 -3.19 -12.57 -0.47
C THR A 458 -4.33 -13.52 -0.10
N SER A 459 -4.95 -13.37 1.08
CA SER A 459 -6.09 -14.18 1.49
C SER A 459 -7.31 -13.91 0.61
N HIS A 460 -8.25 -14.84 0.59
CA HIS A 460 -9.51 -14.72 -0.14
C HIS A 460 -10.24 -13.39 0.18
N ALA A 461 -10.36 -13.03 1.47
CA ALA A 461 -10.93 -11.75 1.88
C ALA A 461 -10.24 -10.54 1.24
N ALA A 462 -8.91 -10.54 1.25
CA ALA A 462 -8.10 -9.44 0.72
C ALA A 462 -8.21 -9.30 -0.81
N VAL A 463 -8.18 -10.43 -1.52
CA VAL A 463 -8.24 -10.46 -2.99
C VAL A 463 -9.61 -9.99 -3.47
N VAL A 464 -10.69 -10.56 -2.94
CA VAL A 464 -12.07 -10.21 -3.33
C VAL A 464 -12.39 -8.76 -2.96
N ALA A 465 -12.09 -8.33 -1.73
CA ALA A 465 -12.34 -6.96 -1.30
C ALA A 465 -11.56 -5.94 -2.15
N ARG A 466 -10.32 -6.27 -2.55
CA ARG A 466 -9.51 -5.43 -3.44
C ARG A 466 -10.13 -5.32 -4.83
N GLY A 467 -10.64 -6.41 -5.39
CA GLY A 467 -11.34 -6.40 -6.67
C GLY A 467 -12.54 -5.46 -6.68
N TRP A 468 -13.20 -5.28 -5.54
CA TRP A 468 -14.37 -4.41 -5.40
C TRP A 468 -14.07 -3.04 -4.78
N GLY A 469 -12.82 -2.74 -4.47
CA GLY A 469 -12.43 -1.48 -3.83
C GLY A 469 -13.02 -1.28 -2.43
N LYS A 470 -13.24 -2.34 -1.67
CA LYS A 470 -13.83 -2.30 -0.33
C LYS A 470 -12.76 -2.35 0.74
N CYS A 471 -12.87 -1.49 1.75
CA CYS A 471 -11.99 -1.50 2.91
C CYS A 471 -11.88 -2.91 3.51
N CYS A 472 -10.65 -3.40 3.69
CA CYS A 472 -10.42 -4.74 4.22
C CYS A 472 -9.25 -4.76 5.18
N ILE A 473 -9.49 -5.30 6.37
CA ILE A 473 -8.49 -5.56 7.40
C ILE A 473 -8.48 -7.06 7.67
N VAL A 474 -7.31 -7.68 7.55
CA VAL A 474 -7.14 -9.13 7.75
C VAL A 474 -6.10 -9.42 8.83
N GLY A 475 -6.04 -10.66 9.32
CA GLY A 475 -5.00 -11.07 10.26
C GLY A 475 -5.04 -10.31 11.60
N CYS A 476 -6.22 -10.01 12.11
CA CYS A 476 -6.41 -9.46 13.45
C CYS A 476 -6.26 -10.58 14.50
N GLU A 477 -5.06 -11.09 14.72
CA GLU A 477 -4.78 -12.28 15.56
C GLU A 477 -5.33 -12.21 16.98
N LYS A 478 -5.48 -10.99 17.52
CA LYS A 478 -6.06 -10.75 18.85
C LYS A 478 -7.57 -10.70 18.86
N LEU A 479 -8.22 -10.91 17.71
CA LEU A 479 -9.65 -10.89 17.57
C LEU A 479 -10.22 -12.30 17.75
N PHE A 480 -10.98 -12.50 18.81
CA PHE A 480 -11.73 -13.73 19.06
C PHE A 480 -13.17 -13.55 18.58
N ILE A 481 -13.67 -14.47 17.75
CA ILE A 481 -15.03 -14.44 17.21
C ILE A 481 -15.80 -15.64 17.72
N ASP A 482 -16.92 -15.38 18.39
CA ASP A 482 -17.89 -16.37 18.86
C ASP A 482 -19.15 -16.29 17.98
N TYR A 483 -19.26 -17.21 17.03
CA TYR A 483 -20.39 -17.27 16.11
C TYR A 483 -21.72 -17.62 16.81
N ALA A 484 -21.68 -18.44 17.87
CA ALA A 484 -22.86 -18.86 18.61
C ALA A 484 -23.45 -17.70 19.41
N ALA A 485 -22.61 -16.93 20.07
CA ALA A 485 -22.98 -15.72 20.79
C ALA A 485 -23.13 -14.49 19.88
N LYS A 486 -22.83 -14.62 18.58
CA LYS A 486 -22.82 -13.53 17.60
C LYS A 486 -22.08 -12.29 18.11
N GLN A 487 -20.83 -12.48 18.50
CA GLN A 487 -19.98 -11.41 19.05
C GLN A 487 -18.51 -11.61 18.71
N MET A 488 -17.77 -10.54 18.77
CA MET A 488 -16.31 -10.56 18.75
C MET A 488 -15.73 -9.88 19.96
N SER A 489 -14.54 -10.27 20.38
CA SER A 489 -13.84 -9.65 21.50
C SER A 489 -12.35 -9.46 21.22
N SER A 490 -11.78 -8.36 21.72
CA SER A 490 -10.35 -8.07 21.68
C SER A 490 -9.98 -7.10 22.79
N ASN A 491 -8.85 -7.33 23.46
CA ASN A 491 -8.33 -6.43 24.51
C ASN A 491 -9.36 -6.06 25.58
N GLY A 492 -10.24 -7.01 26.00
CA GLY A 492 -11.28 -6.80 26.98
C GLY A 492 -12.53 -6.04 26.48
N ARG A 493 -12.58 -5.67 25.20
CA ARG A 493 -13.78 -5.09 24.57
C ARG A 493 -14.58 -6.17 23.85
N VAL A 494 -15.90 -6.09 23.99
CA VAL A 494 -16.84 -6.98 23.30
C VAL A 494 -17.68 -6.14 22.35
N VAL A 495 -17.85 -6.63 21.12
CA VAL A 495 -18.73 -6.08 20.09
C VAL A 495 -19.72 -7.17 19.70
N ARG A 496 -21.00 -6.87 19.80
CA ARG A 496 -22.09 -7.77 19.46
C ARG A 496 -22.59 -7.53 18.05
N GLN A 497 -23.29 -8.48 17.50
CA GLN A 497 -23.97 -8.30 16.22
C GLN A 497 -24.89 -7.08 16.26
N GLY A 498 -24.78 -6.23 15.27
CA GLY A 498 -25.52 -4.98 15.16
C GLY A 498 -24.85 -3.77 15.81
N ASP A 499 -23.79 -3.95 16.60
CA ASP A 499 -23.00 -2.82 17.09
C ASP A 499 -22.26 -2.16 15.94
N TRP A 500 -22.14 -0.84 16.01
CA TRP A 500 -21.39 -0.09 15.03
C TRP A 500 -19.89 -0.27 15.23
N ILE A 501 -19.20 -0.50 14.12
CA ILE A 501 -17.74 -0.49 14.08
C ILE A 501 -17.24 0.34 12.89
N THR A 502 -16.03 0.85 13.05
CA THR A 502 -15.33 1.57 11.98
C THR A 502 -14.01 0.87 11.68
N LEU A 503 -13.78 0.58 10.43
CA LEU A 503 -12.50 0.06 9.91
C LEU A 503 -11.69 1.22 9.34
N ASP A 504 -10.41 1.33 9.69
CA ASP A 504 -9.42 2.13 8.96
C ASP A 504 -8.44 1.21 8.26
N GLY A 505 -8.71 0.91 7.01
CA GLY A 505 -7.85 0.09 6.16
C GLY A 505 -6.53 0.76 5.77
N ASN A 506 -6.32 2.05 6.09
CA ASN A 506 -5.07 2.73 5.80
C ASN A 506 -3.94 2.30 6.76
N ASP A 507 -4.29 2.06 8.03
CA ASP A 507 -3.35 1.61 9.06
C ASP A 507 -3.70 0.25 9.68
N GLY A 508 -4.83 -0.34 9.28
CA GLY A 508 -5.31 -1.62 9.77
C GLY A 508 -5.99 -1.57 11.14
N THR A 509 -6.46 -0.40 11.58
CA THR A 509 -7.07 -0.25 12.91
C THR A 509 -8.60 -0.39 12.86
N VAL A 510 -9.16 -1.05 13.87
CA VAL A 510 -10.61 -1.23 14.07
C VAL A 510 -11.04 -0.42 15.30
N TYR A 511 -12.11 0.36 15.15
CA TYR A 511 -12.66 1.23 16.18
C TYR A 511 -14.10 0.84 16.55
N ALA A 512 -14.47 1.02 17.81
CA ALA A 512 -15.83 0.87 18.31
C ALA A 512 -16.69 2.08 17.91
N GLY A 513 -17.93 1.82 17.50
CA GLY A 513 -18.89 2.85 17.14
C GLY A 513 -18.67 3.46 15.77
N GLN A 514 -19.46 4.48 15.48
CA GLN A 514 -19.35 5.26 14.27
C GLN A 514 -18.31 6.35 14.45
N VAL A 515 -17.22 6.29 13.70
CA VAL A 515 -16.27 7.38 13.57
C VAL A 515 -16.60 8.17 12.31
N GLN A 516 -16.56 9.49 12.41
CA GLN A 516 -16.89 10.36 11.28
C GLN A 516 -15.92 10.12 10.12
N LEU A 517 -16.46 9.85 8.93
CA LEU A 517 -15.68 9.73 7.69
C LEU A 517 -15.77 10.99 6.84
N ALA A 518 -14.72 11.29 6.12
CA ALA A 518 -14.68 12.27 5.06
C ALA A 518 -14.73 11.55 3.71
N SER A 519 -15.53 12.09 2.79
CA SER A 519 -15.57 11.60 1.41
C SER A 519 -14.25 11.88 0.68
N PRO A 520 -13.85 11.01 -0.27
CA PRO A 520 -12.67 11.26 -1.08
C PRO A 520 -12.79 12.59 -1.83
N GLN A 521 -11.79 13.44 -1.68
CA GLN A 521 -11.68 14.68 -2.44
C GLN A 521 -10.33 14.71 -3.14
N MET A 522 -10.33 14.92 -4.46
CA MET A 522 -9.10 15.06 -5.22
C MET A 522 -8.53 16.47 -4.97
N PRO A 523 -7.36 16.59 -4.32
CA PRO A 523 -6.76 17.88 -4.07
C PRO A 523 -6.32 18.53 -5.41
N LYS A 524 -6.38 19.85 -5.50
CA LYS A 524 -5.91 20.60 -6.69
C LYS A 524 -4.51 20.15 -7.15
N HIS A 525 -3.62 19.92 -6.23
CA HIS A 525 -2.23 19.54 -6.49
C HIS A 525 -2.09 18.14 -7.12
N TYR A 526 -3.07 17.26 -6.93
CA TYR A 526 -3.15 15.97 -7.62
C TYR A 526 -3.25 16.18 -9.15
N HIS A 527 -4.14 17.07 -9.60
CA HIS A 527 -4.28 17.37 -11.02
C HIS A 527 -3.00 17.99 -11.58
N THR A 528 -2.39 18.93 -10.87
CA THR A 528 -1.12 19.56 -11.27
C THR A 528 0.01 18.53 -11.46
N VAL A 529 0.16 17.58 -10.54
CA VAL A 529 1.20 16.54 -10.66
C VAL A 529 0.92 15.59 -11.84
N LEU A 530 -0.34 15.21 -12.04
CA LEU A 530 -0.71 14.35 -13.16
C LEU A 530 -0.59 15.05 -14.52
N GLU A 531 -0.81 16.35 -14.59
CA GLU A 531 -0.50 17.16 -15.79
C GLU A 531 1.01 17.11 -16.10
N TRP A 532 1.88 17.26 -15.09
CA TRP A 532 3.32 17.10 -15.30
C TRP A 532 3.69 15.69 -15.76
N ALA A 533 3.01 14.67 -15.24
CA ALA A 533 3.22 13.29 -15.68
C ALA A 533 2.81 13.12 -17.15
N ASP A 534 1.69 13.73 -17.57
CA ASP A 534 1.23 13.69 -18.96
C ASP A 534 2.18 14.42 -19.92
N GLU A 535 2.80 15.53 -19.49
CA GLU A 535 3.82 16.25 -20.31
C GLU A 535 5.10 15.41 -20.51
N ILE A 536 5.41 14.51 -19.55
CA ILE A 536 6.65 13.71 -19.58
C ILE A 536 6.45 12.38 -20.29
N ARG A 537 5.30 11.71 -20.05
CA ARG A 537 5.05 10.37 -20.60
C ARG A 537 4.92 10.37 -22.12
N LYS A 538 5.34 9.27 -22.74
CA LYS A 538 5.14 8.99 -24.18
C LYS A 538 4.12 7.89 -24.38
N LEU A 539 4.08 6.94 -23.47
CA LEU A 539 3.15 5.81 -23.47
C LEU A 539 1.71 6.33 -23.29
N GLY A 540 0.82 5.96 -24.20
CA GLY A 540 -0.61 6.24 -24.10
C GLY A 540 -1.23 5.51 -22.90
N VAL A 541 -2.19 6.12 -22.24
CA VAL A 541 -2.95 5.47 -21.16
C VAL A 541 -4.43 5.49 -21.52
N ARG A 542 -5.00 4.30 -21.72
CA ARG A 542 -6.40 4.05 -22.02
C ARG A 542 -7.09 3.39 -20.83
N ALA A 543 -8.39 3.23 -20.91
CA ALA A 543 -9.15 2.51 -19.89
C ALA A 543 -9.87 1.28 -20.44
N ASN A 544 -10.13 0.31 -19.55
CA ASN A 544 -11.08 -0.76 -19.77
C ASN A 544 -12.46 -0.25 -19.33
N ALA A 545 -13.43 -0.20 -20.23
CA ALA A 545 -14.76 0.31 -19.94
C ALA A 545 -15.80 -0.36 -20.83
N ASP A 546 -16.83 -0.93 -20.22
CA ASP A 546 -17.84 -1.73 -20.89
C ASP A 546 -19.19 -0.99 -20.97
N THR A 547 -19.32 0.17 -20.31
CA THR A 547 -20.52 1.01 -20.29
C THR A 547 -20.19 2.48 -20.57
N ALA A 548 -21.21 3.26 -20.94
CA ALA A 548 -21.07 4.71 -21.11
C ALA A 548 -20.67 5.42 -19.79
N GLN A 549 -21.14 4.90 -18.65
CA GLN A 549 -20.78 5.42 -17.34
C GLN A 549 -19.29 5.20 -17.03
N ASP A 550 -18.78 3.98 -17.29
CA ASP A 550 -17.35 3.67 -17.12
C ASP A 550 -16.50 4.52 -18.06
N ALA A 551 -16.93 4.72 -19.30
CA ALA A 551 -16.25 5.55 -20.28
C ALA A 551 -16.16 7.02 -19.82
N ARG A 552 -17.26 7.59 -19.30
CA ARG A 552 -17.25 8.92 -18.67
C ARG A 552 -16.28 9.00 -17.50
N LYS A 553 -16.31 7.97 -16.62
CA LYS A 553 -15.39 7.89 -15.48
C LYS A 553 -13.94 7.79 -15.91
N ALA A 554 -13.66 7.00 -16.94
CA ALA A 554 -12.32 6.89 -17.53
C ALA A 554 -11.81 8.26 -18.05
N ARG A 555 -12.65 9.04 -18.69
CA ARG A 555 -12.32 10.40 -19.15
C ARG A 555 -12.00 11.34 -17.99
N GLU A 556 -12.81 11.30 -16.92
CA GLU A 556 -12.54 12.07 -15.68
C GLU A 556 -11.17 11.73 -15.08
N MET A 557 -10.77 10.45 -15.14
CA MET A 557 -9.47 9.99 -14.67
C MET A 557 -8.32 10.30 -15.63
N GLY A 558 -8.60 10.84 -16.82
CA GLY A 558 -7.61 11.25 -17.81
C GLY A 558 -7.23 10.18 -18.82
N ALA A 559 -8.08 9.19 -19.05
CA ALA A 559 -7.87 8.19 -20.10
C ALA A 559 -7.92 8.83 -21.49
N ALA A 560 -6.97 8.44 -22.36
CA ALA A 560 -6.85 8.88 -23.74
C ALA A 560 -7.50 7.90 -24.74
N GLY A 561 -8.50 7.14 -24.30
CA GLY A 561 -9.24 6.18 -25.11
C GLY A 561 -9.72 4.99 -24.27
N ILE A 562 -10.48 4.11 -24.90
CA ILE A 562 -10.81 2.77 -24.37
C ILE A 562 -9.88 1.76 -25.06
N GLY A 563 -9.15 0.99 -24.28
CA GLY A 563 -8.28 -0.08 -24.77
C GLY A 563 -8.90 -1.47 -24.72
N LEU A 564 -10.00 -1.61 -23.96
CA LEU A 564 -10.82 -2.82 -23.95
C LEU A 564 -12.26 -2.45 -23.58
N CYS A 565 -13.17 -2.75 -24.48
CA CYS A 565 -14.61 -2.85 -24.23
C CYS A 565 -15.04 -4.28 -24.49
N ARG A 566 -15.57 -4.95 -23.48
CA ARG A 566 -16.02 -6.35 -23.52
C ARG A 566 -17.50 -6.41 -23.87
N THR A 567 -17.81 -6.95 -25.03
CA THR A 567 -19.19 -6.98 -25.53
C THR A 567 -20.09 -7.96 -24.80
N GLU A 568 -19.52 -8.98 -24.17
CA GLU A 568 -20.26 -9.97 -23.39
C GLU A 568 -20.94 -9.38 -22.16
N HIS A 569 -20.36 -8.36 -21.53
CA HIS A 569 -20.95 -7.72 -20.36
C HIS A 569 -22.25 -6.97 -20.70
N MET A 570 -22.41 -6.56 -21.96
CA MET A 570 -23.61 -5.90 -22.45
C MET A 570 -24.83 -6.81 -22.53
N PHE A 571 -24.66 -8.14 -22.49
CA PHE A 571 -25.78 -9.09 -22.55
C PHE A 571 -26.47 -9.33 -21.21
N PHE A 572 -25.80 -9.00 -20.08
CA PHE A 572 -26.33 -9.33 -18.75
C PHE A 572 -27.13 -8.20 -18.13
N LYS A 573 -26.74 -6.95 -18.32
CA LYS A 573 -27.33 -5.83 -17.61
C LYS A 573 -27.32 -4.56 -18.45
N ASP A 574 -28.48 -3.88 -18.48
CA ASP A 574 -28.58 -2.52 -18.97
C ASP A 574 -28.46 -1.57 -17.78
N PHE A 575 -27.37 -0.80 -17.70
CA PHE A 575 -27.11 0.11 -16.58
C PHE A 575 -27.89 1.42 -16.69
N GLU A 576 -28.25 1.83 -17.92
CA GLU A 576 -29.04 3.04 -18.19
C GLU A 576 -30.55 2.74 -18.13
N HIS A 577 -30.97 1.51 -18.53
CA HIS A 577 -32.33 1.05 -18.60
C HIS A 577 -32.48 -0.34 -17.98
N PRO A 578 -32.45 -0.45 -16.63
CA PRO A 578 -32.47 -1.75 -15.93
C PRO A 578 -33.64 -2.65 -16.28
N GLU A 579 -34.77 -2.05 -16.68
CA GLU A 579 -35.98 -2.77 -17.15
C GLU A 579 -35.75 -3.58 -18.42
N ARG A 580 -34.77 -3.24 -19.24
CA ARG A 580 -34.41 -3.94 -20.49
C ARG A 580 -33.46 -5.11 -20.29
N SER A 581 -32.90 -5.26 -19.10
CA SER A 581 -31.89 -6.29 -18.80
C SER A 581 -32.45 -7.70 -19.02
N ALA A 582 -33.71 -7.94 -18.63
CA ALA A 582 -34.37 -9.24 -18.83
C ALA A 582 -34.54 -9.60 -20.32
N ASP A 583 -34.91 -8.63 -21.16
CA ASP A 583 -35.08 -8.84 -22.59
C ASP A 583 -33.76 -9.15 -23.29
N ARG A 584 -32.68 -8.46 -22.93
CA ARG A 584 -31.33 -8.73 -23.44
C ARG A 584 -30.87 -10.13 -23.09
N GLN A 585 -31.03 -10.51 -21.82
CA GLN A 585 -30.61 -11.82 -21.32
C GLN A 585 -31.44 -12.92 -21.98
N LEU A 586 -32.72 -12.73 -22.15
CA LEU A 586 -33.58 -13.68 -22.85
C LEU A 586 -33.14 -13.84 -24.31
N ALA A 587 -32.88 -12.76 -25.02
CA ALA A 587 -32.51 -12.80 -26.44
C ALA A 587 -31.18 -13.52 -26.67
N ILE A 588 -30.14 -13.31 -25.80
CA ILE A 588 -28.87 -14.05 -25.91
C ILE A 588 -29.10 -15.54 -25.60
N GLN A 589 -29.93 -15.87 -24.61
CA GLN A 589 -30.24 -17.24 -24.27
C GLN A 589 -31.01 -17.96 -25.38
N GLU A 590 -31.97 -17.30 -26.01
CA GLU A 590 -32.67 -17.82 -27.21
C GLU A 590 -31.69 -18.09 -28.36
N MET A 591 -30.78 -17.18 -28.62
CA MET A 591 -29.74 -17.34 -29.65
C MET A 591 -28.92 -18.59 -29.39
N ILE A 592 -28.52 -18.84 -28.14
CA ILE A 592 -27.65 -19.97 -27.75
C ILE A 592 -28.40 -21.30 -27.83
N ILE A 593 -29.66 -21.33 -27.41
CA ILE A 593 -30.50 -22.54 -27.42
C ILE A 593 -30.99 -22.89 -28.84
N ALA A 594 -31.02 -21.93 -29.75
CA ALA A 594 -31.49 -22.10 -31.10
C ALA A 594 -30.75 -23.23 -31.86
N ASP A 595 -31.52 -24.10 -32.53
CA ASP A 595 -31.05 -25.25 -33.29
C ASP A 595 -30.78 -24.93 -34.77
N SER A 596 -31.34 -23.83 -35.29
CA SER A 596 -31.17 -23.42 -36.68
C SER A 596 -30.57 -22.01 -36.78
N ARG A 597 -29.95 -21.73 -37.93
CA ARG A 597 -29.39 -20.44 -38.26
C ARG A 597 -30.45 -19.35 -38.27
N GLU A 598 -31.61 -19.65 -38.83
CA GLU A 598 -32.75 -18.72 -38.90
C GLU A 598 -33.28 -18.36 -37.52
N ALA A 599 -33.33 -19.32 -36.60
CA ALA A 599 -33.74 -19.07 -35.22
C ALA A 599 -32.70 -18.20 -34.49
N ARG A 600 -31.42 -18.47 -34.67
CA ARG A 600 -30.34 -17.63 -34.13
C ARG A 600 -30.40 -16.23 -34.68
N GLN A 601 -30.62 -16.07 -35.99
CA GLN A 601 -30.71 -14.76 -36.63
C GLN A 601 -31.83 -13.92 -36.03
N ARG A 602 -33.01 -14.47 -35.82
CA ARG A 602 -34.15 -13.77 -35.18
C ARG A 602 -33.79 -13.25 -33.77
N ALA A 603 -33.07 -14.03 -32.99
CA ALA A 603 -32.62 -13.62 -31.66
C ALA A 603 -31.56 -12.54 -31.74
N LEU A 604 -30.62 -12.63 -32.69
CA LEU A 604 -29.58 -11.64 -32.95
C LEU A 604 -30.15 -10.30 -33.45
N ASP A 605 -31.17 -10.34 -34.28
CA ASP A 605 -31.88 -9.12 -34.74
C ASP A 605 -32.52 -8.36 -33.57
N ARG A 606 -32.95 -9.06 -32.53
CA ARG A 606 -33.46 -8.44 -31.29
C ARG A 606 -32.32 -7.90 -30.41
N LEU A 607 -31.12 -8.50 -30.41
CA LEU A 607 -29.97 -8.05 -29.67
C LEU A 607 -29.29 -6.82 -30.27
N ARG A 608 -29.28 -6.73 -31.60
CA ARG A 608 -28.56 -5.67 -32.33
C ARG A 608 -28.88 -4.23 -31.88
N PRO A 609 -30.19 -3.84 -31.72
CA PRO A 609 -30.54 -2.50 -31.23
C PRO A 609 -30.01 -2.20 -29.84
N PHE A 610 -29.95 -3.17 -28.95
CA PHE A 610 -29.39 -2.98 -27.60
C PHE A 610 -27.90 -2.68 -27.66
N GLN A 611 -27.11 -3.53 -28.33
CA GLN A 611 -25.66 -3.29 -28.45
C GLN A 611 -25.34 -2.01 -29.20
N ARG A 612 -26.12 -1.68 -30.26
CA ARG A 612 -25.96 -0.38 -30.94
C ARG A 612 -26.14 0.79 -29.97
N GLY A 613 -27.15 0.76 -29.10
CA GLY A 613 -27.38 1.77 -28.09
C GLY A 613 -26.21 1.92 -27.11
N ASP A 614 -25.68 0.79 -26.62
CA ASP A 614 -24.53 0.76 -25.72
C ASP A 614 -23.29 1.39 -26.36
N PHE A 615 -22.98 1.00 -27.62
CA PHE A 615 -21.83 1.59 -28.34
C PHE A 615 -22.02 3.10 -28.60
N MET A 616 -23.22 3.55 -28.91
CA MET A 616 -23.52 4.97 -29.05
C MET A 616 -23.21 5.73 -27.76
N GLY A 617 -23.60 5.20 -26.61
CA GLY A 617 -23.31 5.76 -25.30
C GLY A 617 -21.80 5.87 -25.03
N ILE A 618 -21.03 4.82 -25.33
CA ILE A 618 -19.57 4.80 -25.20
C ILE A 618 -18.91 5.79 -26.18
N PHE A 619 -19.30 5.82 -27.44
CA PHE A 619 -18.74 6.73 -28.45
C PHE A 619 -18.98 8.18 -28.10
N ARG A 620 -20.18 8.54 -27.62
CA ARG A 620 -20.48 9.89 -27.12
C ARG A 620 -19.57 10.30 -25.93
N ALA A 621 -19.36 9.38 -25.00
CA ALA A 621 -18.46 9.62 -23.87
C ALA A 621 -16.98 9.79 -24.31
N MET A 622 -16.62 9.18 -25.44
CA MET A 622 -15.24 9.12 -25.96
C MET A 622 -15.03 9.98 -27.21
N ASP A 623 -15.78 11.06 -27.38
CA ASP A 623 -15.64 11.99 -28.50
C ASP A 623 -14.17 12.36 -28.75
N GLY A 624 -13.68 12.09 -29.97
CA GLY A 624 -12.28 12.34 -30.38
C GLY A 624 -11.26 11.30 -29.93
N TYR A 625 -11.66 10.28 -29.17
CA TYR A 625 -10.76 9.26 -28.64
C TYR A 625 -11.05 7.85 -29.19
N PRO A 626 -10.02 7.02 -29.35
CA PRO A 626 -10.18 5.65 -29.86
C PRO A 626 -10.92 4.75 -28.86
N VAL A 627 -11.75 3.86 -29.40
CA VAL A 627 -12.47 2.83 -28.62
C VAL A 627 -12.20 1.46 -29.22
N THR A 628 -11.43 0.64 -28.51
CA THR A 628 -11.13 -0.74 -28.88
C THR A 628 -12.23 -1.65 -28.32
N ILE A 629 -12.98 -2.29 -29.21
CA ILE A 629 -14.13 -3.15 -28.91
C ILE A 629 -13.74 -4.58 -29.22
N ARG A 630 -13.69 -5.42 -28.16
CA ARG A 630 -13.50 -6.87 -28.31
C ARG A 630 -14.83 -7.52 -28.64
N LEU A 631 -14.88 -8.26 -29.72
CA LEU A 631 -16.04 -9.08 -30.06
C LEU A 631 -16.19 -10.18 -29.02
N ILE A 632 -17.36 -10.85 -29.02
CA ILE A 632 -17.70 -11.86 -28.01
C ILE A 632 -16.56 -12.86 -27.82
N ASP A 633 -16.21 -13.10 -26.54
CA ASP A 633 -15.09 -13.96 -26.19
C ASP A 633 -15.51 -15.21 -25.39
N PRO A 634 -16.33 -15.18 -24.33
CA PRO A 634 -16.65 -16.36 -23.54
C PRO A 634 -17.40 -17.44 -24.30
N PRO A 635 -17.26 -18.72 -23.90
CA PRO A 635 -18.07 -19.81 -24.47
C PRO A 635 -19.56 -19.62 -24.21
N LEU A 636 -20.40 -20.12 -25.11
CA LEU A 636 -21.85 -19.88 -25.06
C LEU A 636 -22.54 -20.44 -23.82
N HIS A 637 -22.01 -21.51 -23.21
CA HIS A 637 -22.63 -22.08 -22.01
C HIS A 637 -22.57 -21.16 -20.79
N GLU A 638 -21.68 -20.17 -20.74
CA GLU A 638 -21.60 -19.19 -19.63
C GLU A 638 -22.82 -18.24 -19.58
N PHE A 639 -23.54 -18.09 -20.67
CA PHE A 639 -24.72 -17.21 -20.75
C PHE A 639 -26.05 -17.90 -20.43
N VAL A 640 -26.06 -19.23 -20.26
CA VAL A 640 -27.26 -20.04 -20.02
C VAL A 640 -27.26 -20.62 -18.61
N PRO A 641 -28.43 -20.84 -17.99
CA PRO A 641 -28.48 -21.37 -16.64
C PRO A 641 -28.06 -22.84 -16.58
N HIS A 642 -27.26 -23.20 -15.58
CA HIS A 642 -26.85 -24.57 -15.28
C HIS A 642 -27.82 -25.28 -14.31
N ASP A 643 -28.61 -24.52 -13.56
CA ASP A 643 -29.59 -25.01 -12.61
C ASP A 643 -30.87 -25.49 -13.33
N ALA A 644 -31.33 -26.70 -12.98
CA ALA A 644 -32.46 -27.35 -13.66
C ALA A 644 -33.79 -26.56 -13.54
N GLU A 645 -34.05 -25.87 -12.44
CA GLU A 645 -35.24 -25.05 -12.27
C GLU A 645 -35.20 -23.82 -13.16
N LYS A 646 -34.08 -23.14 -13.21
CA LYS A 646 -33.86 -21.98 -14.09
C LYS A 646 -33.89 -22.38 -15.56
N GLN A 647 -33.43 -23.60 -15.91
CA GLN A 647 -33.59 -24.15 -17.28
C GLN A 647 -35.06 -24.37 -17.64
N LYS A 648 -35.88 -24.83 -16.71
CA LYS A 648 -37.35 -24.93 -16.91
C LYS A 648 -38.01 -23.56 -17.10
N GLU A 649 -37.63 -22.60 -16.30
CA GLU A 649 -38.10 -21.22 -16.45
C GLU A 649 -37.71 -20.62 -17.81
N LEU A 650 -36.47 -20.85 -18.25
CA LEU A 650 -36.01 -20.43 -19.57
C LEU A 650 -36.83 -21.11 -20.66
N ALA A 651 -37.03 -22.43 -20.56
CA ALA A 651 -37.82 -23.20 -21.52
C ALA A 651 -39.26 -22.67 -21.68
N GLN A 652 -39.90 -22.31 -20.56
CA GLN A 652 -41.22 -21.67 -20.58
C GLN A 652 -41.22 -20.31 -21.29
N LYS A 653 -40.21 -19.48 -21.03
CA LYS A 653 -40.07 -18.15 -21.63
C LYS A 653 -39.85 -18.20 -23.14
N ILE A 654 -39.07 -19.18 -23.61
CA ILE A 654 -38.74 -19.34 -25.04
C ILE A 654 -39.69 -20.31 -25.80
N GLY A 655 -40.67 -20.89 -25.11
CA GLY A 655 -41.68 -21.78 -25.72
C GLY A 655 -41.13 -23.14 -26.16
N LEU A 656 -40.09 -23.67 -25.49
CA LEU A 656 -39.50 -24.98 -25.76
C LEU A 656 -39.76 -25.96 -24.61
N ALA A 657 -39.63 -27.27 -24.91
CA ALA A 657 -39.70 -28.30 -23.87
C ALA A 657 -38.45 -28.22 -22.98
N PRO A 658 -38.57 -28.35 -21.64
CA PRO A 658 -37.43 -28.28 -20.71
C PRO A 658 -36.30 -29.25 -21.08
N GLU A 659 -36.60 -30.44 -21.59
CA GLU A 659 -35.64 -31.46 -21.99
C GLU A 659 -34.77 -31.01 -23.18
N VAL A 660 -35.33 -30.18 -24.06
CA VAL A 660 -34.61 -29.62 -25.22
C VAL A 660 -33.58 -28.62 -24.71
N VAL A 661 -33.96 -27.73 -23.78
CA VAL A 661 -33.06 -26.75 -23.18
C VAL A 661 -31.96 -27.45 -22.39
N ALA A 662 -32.30 -28.38 -21.51
CA ALA A 662 -31.34 -29.14 -20.72
C ALA A 662 -30.30 -29.86 -21.60
N ARG A 663 -30.75 -30.59 -22.61
CA ARG A 663 -29.85 -31.28 -23.57
C ARG A 663 -28.95 -30.30 -24.31
N ARG A 664 -29.46 -29.13 -24.71
CA ARG A 664 -28.65 -28.13 -25.40
C ARG A 664 -27.58 -27.52 -24.49
N VAL A 665 -27.91 -27.20 -23.24
CA VAL A 665 -26.97 -26.73 -22.24
C VAL A 665 -25.88 -27.78 -21.97
N GLU A 666 -26.25 -29.04 -21.83
CA GLU A 666 -25.31 -30.15 -21.66
C GLU A 666 -24.36 -30.29 -22.86
N GLN A 667 -24.87 -30.19 -24.10
CA GLN A 667 -24.05 -30.25 -25.32
C GLN A 667 -23.06 -29.09 -25.43
N LEU A 668 -23.38 -27.92 -24.88
CA LEU A 668 -22.53 -26.75 -24.90
C LEU A 668 -21.52 -26.70 -23.72
N SER A 669 -21.73 -27.52 -22.69
CA SER A 669 -20.87 -27.56 -21.52
C SER A 669 -19.47 -28.06 -21.90
N GLU A 670 -18.45 -27.34 -21.47
CA GLU A 670 -17.05 -27.62 -21.77
C GLU A 670 -16.29 -28.00 -20.51
N SER A 671 -15.37 -28.97 -20.63
CA SER A 671 -14.49 -29.37 -19.54
C SER A 671 -13.41 -28.33 -19.22
N ASN A 672 -13.00 -27.55 -20.22
CA ASN A 672 -12.03 -26.47 -20.09
C ASN A 672 -12.49 -25.25 -20.90
N PRO A 673 -13.35 -24.40 -20.33
CA PRO A 673 -13.90 -23.23 -21.00
C PRO A 673 -12.84 -22.25 -21.52
N MET A 674 -11.70 -22.15 -20.83
CA MET A 674 -10.63 -21.23 -21.20
C MET A 674 -10.01 -21.57 -22.56
N LEU A 675 -9.93 -22.83 -22.91
CA LEU A 675 -9.33 -23.33 -24.17
C LEU A 675 -10.37 -23.86 -25.18
N GLY A 676 -11.66 -23.64 -24.92
CA GLY A 676 -12.77 -24.22 -25.64
C GLY A 676 -13.25 -23.45 -26.88
N HIS A 677 -14.55 -23.57 -27.14
CA HIS A 677 -15.24 -22.96 -28.28
C HIS A 677 -15.66 -21.52 -27.93
N ARG A 678 -14.73 -20.61 -28.00
CA ARG A 678 -14.89 -19.18 -27.65
C ARG A 678 -14.15 -18.27 -28.66
N GLY A 679 -14.37 -16.96 -28.54
CA GLY A 679 -13.66 -15.94 -29.30
C GLY A 679 -13.78 -16.14 -30.82
N CYS A 680 -12.67 -16.07 -31.52
CA CYS A 680 -12.62 -16.22 -32.99
C CYS A 680 -13.22 -17.55 -33.48
N ARG A 681 -13.07 -18.65 -32.72
CA ARG A 681 -13.59 -19.96 -33.06
C ARG A 681 -15.13 -19.95 -33.15
N LEU A 682 -15.74 -19.22 -32.20
CA LEU A 682 -17.18 -19.04 -32.16
C LEU A 682 -17.69 -18.22 -33.36
N LEU A 683 -16.97 -17.16 -33.74
CA LEU A 683 -17.30 -16.28 -34.85
C LEU A 683 -17.14 -16.98 -36.23
N ILE A 684 -16.23 -17.93 -36.33
CA ILE A 684 -16.09 -18.78 -37.54
C ILE A 684 -17.23 -19.78 -37.64
N THR A 685 -17.64 -20.39 -36.54
CA THR A 685 -18.71 -21.43 -36.52
C THR A 685 -20.11 -20.85 -36.66
N TYR A 686 -20.29 -19.63 -36.08
CA TYR A 686 -21.56 -18.90 -36.10
C TYR A 686 -21.36 -17.47 -36.66
N PRO A 687 -21.12 -17.33 -37.98
CA PRO A 687 -20.77 -16.04 -38.61
C PRO A 687 -21.87 -14.98 -38.47
N GLU A 688 -23.14 -15.39 -38.23
CA GLU A 688 -24.24 -14.47 -37.96
C GLU A 688 -24.04 -13.63 -36.68
N ILE A 689 -23.25 -14.12 -35.70
CA ILE A 689 -22.88 -13.35 -34.52
C ILE A 689 -21.92 -12.23 -34.90
N LEU A 690 -20.95 -12.51 -35.76
CA LEU A 690 -20.01 -11.51 -36.29
C LEU A 690 -20.77 -10.41 -37.04
N ASP A 691 -21.71 -10.79 -37.92
CA ASP A 691 -22.52 -9.85 -38.69
C ASP A 691 -23.32 -8.91 -37.78
N MET A 692 -23.94 -9.46 -36.73
CA MET A 692 -24.67 -8.67 -35.74
C MET A 692 -23.78 -7.68 -34.98
N GLN A 693 -22.67 -8.15 -34.42
CA GLN A 693 -21.83 -7.30 -33.57
C GLN A 693 -21.10 -6.21 -34.38
N VAL A 694 -20.47 -6.54 -35.50
CA VAL A 694 -19.83 -5.56 -36.38
C VAL A 694 -20.88 -4.58 -36.93
N GLY A 695 -22.05 -5.07 -37.30
CA GLY A 695 -23.17 -4.24 -37.73
C GLY A 695 -23.58 -3.23 -36.67
N ALA A 696 -23.77 -3.66 -35.42
CA ALA A 696 -24.12 -2.79 -34.29
C ALA A 696 -23.07 -1.72 -34.02
N ILE A 697 -21.77 -2.09 -34.06
CA ILE A 697 -20.64 -1.16 -33.86
C ILE A 697 -20.62 -0.07 -34.94
N ILE A 698 -20.70 -0.46 -36.22
CA ILE A 698 -20.61 0.48 -37.34
C ILE A 698 -21.85 1.35 -37.43
N GLU A 699 -23.04 0.80 -37.22
CA GLU A 699 -24.29 1.61 -37.17
C GLU A 699 -24.22 2.64 -36.05
N ALA A 700 -23.78 2.26 -34.85
CA ALA A 700 -23.59 3.18 -33.73
C ALA A 700 -22.60 4.30 -34.07
N ALA A 701 -21.47 3.93 -34.69
CA ALA A 701 -20.45 4.90 -35.11
C ALA A 701 -21.00 5.88 -36.17
N LEU A 702 -21.76 5.40 -37.16
CA LEU A 702 -22.37 6.23 -38.20
C LEU A 702 -23.42 7.18 -37.64
N GLU A 703 -24.26 6.73 -36.71
CA GLU A 703 -25.23 7.59 -36.03
C GLU A 703 -24.55 8.70 -35.22
N CYS A 704 -23.54 8.35 -34.42
CA CYS A 704 -22.75 9.34 -33.68
C CYS A 704 -22.03 10.33 -34.61
N ARG A 705 -21.56 9.87 -35.77
CA ARG A 705 -20.98 10.77 -36.80
C ARG A 705 -22.01 11.77 -37.35
N LYS A 706 -23.26 11.38 -37.52
CA LYS A 706 -24.36 12.30 -37.92
C LYS A 706 -24.62 13.35 -36.83
N GLU A 707 -24.43 13.00 -35.58
CA GLU A 707 -24.53 13.93 -34.43
C GLU A 707 -23.30 14.87 -34.32
N GLY A 708 -22.28 14.75 -35.19
CA GLY A 708 -21.07 15.57 -35.17
C GLY A 708 -19.96 15.03 -34.24
N ILE A 709 -20.13 13.86 -33.65
CA ILE A 709 -19.14 13.23 -32.77
C ILE A 709 -18.03 12.61 -33.60
N LYS A 710 -16.78 12.82 -33.20
CA LYS A 710 -15.60 12.21 -33.82
C LYS A 710 -15.37 10.81 -33.24
N VAL A 711 -15.86 9.78 -33.92
CA VAL A 711 -15.73 8.37 -33.51
C VAL A 711 -14.50 7.74 -34.15
N ILE A 712 -13.74 6.94 -33.37
CA ILE A 712 -12.56 6.19 -33.82
C ILE A 712 -12.68 4.74 -33.31
N PRO A 713 -13.42 3.86 -34.04
CA PRO A 713 -13.63 2.47 -33.63
C PRO A 713 -12.41 1.60 -33.96
N GLU A 714 -12.06 0.71 -33.06
CA GLU A 714 -11.05 -0.33 -33.23
C GLU A 714 -11.68 -1.68 -32.90
N ILE A 715 -11.90 -2.53 -33.88
CA ILE A 715 -12.58 -3.83 -33.73
C ILE A 715 -11.52 -4.90 -33.49
N MET A 716 -11.67 -5.68 -32.42
CA MET A 716 -10.69 -6.62 -31.93
C MET A 716 -11.24 -8.05 -31.88
N HIS A 717 -10.58 -8.96 -32.58
CA HIS A 717 -10.84 -10.41 -32.50
C HIS A 717 -10.05 -11.02 -31.33
N ALA A 718 -10.71 -11.86 -30.52
CA ALA A 718 -10.12 -12.54 -29.38
C ALA A 718 -9.68 -13.97 -29.74
N LEU A 719 -8.72 -14.51 -29.00
CA LEU A 719 -8.30 -15.90 -28.98
C LEU A 719 -7.78 -16.43 -30.35
N THR A 720 -7.24 -15.55 -31.17
CA THR A 720 -6.68 -15.97 -32.48
C THR A 720 -5.35 -16.70 -32.30
N MET A 721 -5.15 -17.77 -33.01
CA MET A 721 -3.94 -18.57 -32.99
C MET A 721 -3.29 -18.78 -34.36
N ASP A 722 -4.03 -18.52 -35.44
CA ASP A 722 -3.59 -18.79 -36.80
C ASP A 722 -3.93 -17.62 -37.72
N ARG A 723 -3.04 -17.36 -38.68
CA ARG A 723 -3.22 -16.29 -39.67
C ARG A 723 -4.50 -16.46 -40.49
N LYS A 724 -4.84 -17.73 -40.86
CA LYS A 724 -6.00 -17.99 -41.68
C LYS A 724 -7.31 -17.72 -40.95
N GLU A 725 -7.38 -18.06 -39.65
CA GLU A 725 -8.53 -17.69 -38.78
C GLU A 725 -8.76 -16.19 -38.84
N LEU A 726 -7.68 -15.43 -38.53
CA LEU A 726 -7.76 -13.98 -38.45
C LEU A 726 -8.08 -13.36 -39.83
N GLN A 727 -7.50 -13.87 -40.92
CA GLN A 727 -7.77 -13.37 -42.28
C GLN A 727 -9.26 -13.52 -42.64
N ILE A 728 -9.86 -14.70 -42.41
CA ILE A 728 -11.30 -14.93 -42.66
C ILE A 728 -12.15 -13.90 -41.90
N LEU A 729 -11.84 -13.69 -40.60
CA LEU A 729 -12.63 -12.79 -39.78
C LEU A 729 -12.41 -11.32 -40.11
N VAL A 730 -11.20 -10.92 -40.47
CA VAL A 730 -10.89 -9.56 -40.92
C VAL A 730 -11.59 -9.26 -42.24
N ASP A 731 -11.54 -10.18 -43.21
CA ASP A 731 -12.19 -10.00 -44.50
C ASP A 731 -13.72 -9.85 -44.35
N GLU A 732 -14.32 -10.67 -43.51
CA GLU A 732 -15.75 -10.61 -43.21
C GLU A 732 -16.14 -9.34 -42.44
N THR A 733 -15.33 -8.94 -41.41
CA THR A 733 -15.52 -7.68 -40.68
C THR A 733 -15.48 -6.49 -41.66
N ARG A 734 -14.50 -6.46 -42.56
CA ARG A 734 -14.36 -5.43 -43.58
C ARG A 734 -15.57 -5.43 -44.53
N ARG A 735 -15.97 -6.58 -45.04
CA ARG A 735 -17.16 -6.72 -45.91
C ARG A 735 -18.42 -6.13 -45.28
N ILE A 736 -18.67 -6.42 -44.01
CA ILE A 736 -19.86 -5.92 -43.28
C ILE A 736 -19.71 -4.40 -43.06
N ALA A 737 -18.58 -3.95 -42.55
CA ALA A 737 -18.38 -2.55 -42.21
C ALA A 737 -18.38 -1.62 -43.43
N ASP A 738 -17.62 -1.97 -44.48
CA ASP A 738 -17.52 -1.16 -45.70
C ASP A 738 -18.86 -1.06 -46.43
N ASN A 739 -19.65 -2.13 -46.46
CA ASN A 739 -20.99 -2.11 -47.02
C ASN A 739 -21.92 -1.13 -46.29
N LEU A 740 -21.88 -1.13 -44.93
CA LEU A 740 -22.70 -0.18 -44.14
C LEU A 740 -22.22 1.25 -44.29
N ILE A 741 -20.92 1.50 -44.33
CA ILE A 741 -20.31 2.82 -44.54
C ILE A 741 -20.68 3.36 -45.91
N GLN A 742 -20.57 2.52 -46.95
CA GLN A 742 -20.94 2.90 -48.35
C GLN A 742 -22.43 3.22 -48.46
N LYS A 743 -23.32 2.41 -47.87
CA LYS A 743 -24.75 2.67 -47.87
C LYS A 743 -25.12 3.96 -47.14
N ALA A 744 -24.42 4.31 -46.08
CA ALA A 744 -24.65 5.55 -45.33
C ALA A 744 -24.10 6.80 -46.01
N GLY A 745 -23.15 6.66 -46.93
CA GLY A 745 -22.48 7.77 -47.58
C GLY A 745 -21.63 8.68 -46.67
N ILE A 746 -21.24 8.14 -45.49
CA ILE A 746 -20.50 8.87 -44.47
C ILE A 746 -19.10 8.29 -44.37
N LYS A 747 -18.06 9.14 -44.44
CA LYS A 747 -16.67 8.65 -44.21
C LYS A 747 -16.45 8.30 -42.75
N LEU A 748 -16.09 7.04 -42.51
CA LEU A 748 -15.72 6.51 -41.21
C LEU A 748 -14.41 5.71 -41.34
N GLU A 749 -13.40 6.09 -40.56
CA GLU A 749 -12.13 5.34 -40.46
C GLU A 749 -12.22 4.44 -39.25
N TYR A 750 -11.83 3.19 -39.37
CA TYR A 750 -11.80 2.19 -38.32
C TYR A 750 -10.59 1.26 -38.51
N LEU A 751 -10.18 0.60 -37.44
CA LEU A 751 -9.12 -0.42 -37.46
C LEU A 751 -9.68 -1.79 -37.11
N VAL A 752 -9.07 -2.82 -37.68
CA VAL A 752 -9.33 -4.22 -37.33
C VAL A 752 -8.03 -4.85 -36.83
N GLY A 753 -8.05 -5.43 -35.65
CA GLY A 753 -6.88 -6.05 -35.04
C GLY A 753 -7.22 -7.28 -34.21
N THR A 754 -6.26 -7.76 -33.47
CA THR A 754 -6.42 -8.98 -32.69
C THR A 754 -5.83 -8.87 -31.29
N MET A 755 -6.34 -9.69 -30.38
CA MET A 755 -5.74 -9.93 -29.07
C MET A 755 -4.64 -10.99 -29.19
N ILE A 756 -3.48 -10.69 -28.63
CA ILE A 756 -2.39 -11.67 -28.48
C ILE A 756 -2.46 -12.19 -27.04
N GLU A 757 -2.97 -13.39 -26.88
CA GLU A 757 -3.23 -13.99 -25.58
C GLU A 757 -2.94 -15.49 -25.52
N LEU A 758 -2.47 -16.05 -26.63
CA LEU A 758 -2.00 -17.43 -26.73
C LEU A 758 -0.51 -17.46 -27.09
N PRO A 759 0.27 -18.39 -26.53
CA PRO A 759 1.69 -18.54 -26.88
C PRO A 759 1.94 -18.69 -28.39
N ARG A 760 1.10 -19.49 -29.07
CA ARG A 760 1.24 -19.67 -30.53
C ARG A 760 1.04 -18.36 -31.30
N ALA A 761 0.08 -17.53 -30.89
CA ALA A 761 -0.15 -16.22 -31.48
C ALA A 761 1.06 -15.30 -31.29
N ALA A 762 1.67 -15.32 -30.10
CA ALA A 762 2.87 -14.52 -29.82
C ALA A 762 4.08 -15.00 -30.62
N LEU A 763 4.26 -16.31 -30.80
CA LEU A 763 5.35 -16.88 -31.58
C LEU A 763 5.24 -16.59 -33.07
N LEU A 764 4.02 -16.53 -33.62
CA LEU A 764 3.71 -16.29 -35.03
C LEU A 764 3.13 -14.88 -35.28
N ALA A 765 3.55 -13.91 -34.47
CA ALA A 765 3.00 -12.57 -34.51
C ALA A 765 3.27 -11.83 -35.83
N ASP A 766 4.34 -12.14 -36.56
CA ASP A 766 4.60 -11.62 -37.91
C ASP A 766 3.51 -12.07 -38.91
N GLU A 767 3.07 -13.33 -38.84
CA GLU A 767 2.00 -13.84 -39.69
C GLU A 767 0.65 -13.18 -39.35
N LEU A 768 0.35 -13.01 -38.05
CA LEU A 768 -0.85 -12.33 -37.61
C LEU A 768 -0.86 -10.83 -37.92
N ALA A 769 0.31 -10.19 -38.01
CA ALA A 769 0.44 -8.78 -38.40
C ALA A 769 0.12 -8.52 -39.88
N GLU A 770 0.00 -9.56 -40.72
CA GLU A 770 -0.44 -9.39 -42.13
C GLU A 770 -1.88 -8.88 -42.18
N PRO A 771 -2.88 -9.55 -41.62
CA PRO A 771 -4.26 -9.07 -41.60
C PRO A 771 -4.54 -8.02 -40.50
N ALA A 772 -3.86 -8.08 -39.34
CA ALA A 772 -4.12 -7.18 -38.22
C ALA A 772 -3.46 -5.80 -38.35
N GLU A 773 -4.18 -4.75 -38.02
CA GLU A 773 -3.67 -3.37 -37.97
C GLU A 773 -3.17 -2.96 -36.59
N PHE A 774 -3.57 -3.67 -35.55
CA PHE A 774 -3.09 -3.49 -34.18
C PHE A 774 -3.09 -4.80 -33.39
N PHE A 775 -2.24 -4.84 -32.37
CA PHE A 775 -2.24 -5.90 -31.37
C PHE A 775 -2.61 -5.35 -30.00
N SER A 776 -3.37 -6.09 -29.24
CA SER A 776 -3.61 -5.86 -27.82
C SER A 776 -3.25 -7.13 -27.05
N PHE A 777 -2.32 -7.03 -26.10
CA PHE A 777 -1.95 -8.19 -25.28
C PHE A 777 -3.00 -8.45 -24.20
N GLY A 778 -3.66 -9.61 -24.28
CA GLY A 778 -4.57 -10.16 -23.26
C GLY A 778 -3.75 -10.93 -22.23
N THR A 779 -3.04 -10.21 -21.37
CA THR A 779 -2.07 -10.82 -20.44
C THR A 779 -2.68 -11.66 -19.36
N ASN A 780 -3.98 -11.60 -19.11
CA ASN A 780 -4.65 -12.54 -18.21
C ASN A 780 -4.54 -13.96 -18.75
N ASP A 781 -4.98 -14.19 -20.00
CA ASP A 781 -4.96 -15.50 -20.64
C ASP A 781 -3.53 -15.88 -21.07
N LEU A 782 -2.71 -14.93 -21.52
CA LEU A 782 -1.33 -15.20 -21.87
C LEU A 782 -0.51 -15.67 -20.66
N THR A 783 -0.71 -15.10 -19.47
CA THR A 783 -0.05 -15.55 -18.24
C THR A 783 -0.47 -16.97 -17.89
N GLN A 784 -1.76 -17.28 -17.93
CA GLN A 784 -2.27 -18.62 -17.65
C GLN A 784 -1.67 -19.66 -18.60
N THR A 785 -1.64 -19.37 -19.88
CA THR A 785 -1.20 -20.32 -20.92
C THR A 785 0.33 -20.49 -20.98
N VAL A 786 1.10 -19.42 -20.75
CA VAL A 786 2.57 -19.47 -20.70
C VAL A 786 3.07 -20.16 -19.46
N MET A 787 2.46 -19.89 -18.29
CA MET A 787 2.90 -20.45 -17.03
C MET A 787 2.22 -21.82 -16.72
N GLY A 788 1.18 -22.19 -17.47
CA GLY A 788 0.40 -23.40 -17.19
C GLY A 788 -0.36 -23.32 -15.85
N LEU A 789 -0.84 -22.12 -15.49
CA LEU A 789 -1.54 -21.86 -14.25
C LEU A 789 -2.97 -21.41 -14.51
N SER A 790 -3.95 -22.03 -13.84
CA SER A 790 -5.31 -21.51 -13.80
C SER A 790 -5.39 -20.37 -12.77
N ARG A 791 -5.88 -19.22 -13.17
CA ARG A 791 -6.06 -18.06 -12.28
C ARG A 791 -7.02 -18.39 -11.12
N ASP A 792 -8.08 -19.11 -11.41
CA ASP A 792 -9.13 -19.46 -10.45
C ASP A 792 -8.63 -20.49 -9.43
N ASP A 793 -7.83 -21.45 -9.88
CA ASP A 793 -7.29 -22.51 -9.02
C ASP A 793 -5.99 -22.14 -8.31
N ALA A 794 -5.24 -21.17 -8.82
CA ALA A 794 -3.93 -20.76 -8.27
C ALA A 794 -4.02 -20.30 -6.81
N SER A 795 -5.16 -19.77 -6.38
CA SER A 795 -5.39 -19.36 -4.99
C SER A 795 -5.12 -20.45 -3.96
N ARG A 796 -5.16 -21.73 -4.34
CA ARG A 796 -4.92 -22.89 -3.48
C ARG A 796 -3.45 -23.11 -3.12
N PHE A 797 -2.51 -22.72 -4.00
CA PHE A 797 -1.07 -22.99 -3.81
C PHE A 797 -0.18 -21.74 -3.99
N LEU A 798 -0.63 -20.73 -4.73
CA LEU A 798 0.13 -19.52 -5.01
C LEU A 798 0.61 -18.78 -3.74
N PRO A 799 -0.16 -18.72 -2.64
CA PRO A 799 0.32 -18.13 -1.39
C PRO A 799 1.60 -18.79 -0.86
N GLU A 800 1.76 -20.12 -1.03
CA GLU A 800 2.97 -20.82 -0.60
C GLU A 800 4.18 -20.53 -1.51
N TYR A 801 3.94 -20.30 -2.80
CA TYR A 801 4.95 -19.90 -3.77
C TYR A 801 5.47 -18.49 -3.56
N LEU A 802 4.65 -17.61 -2.96
CA LEU A 802 4.98 -16.21 -2.67
C LEU A 802 5.56 -16.01 -1.26
N ASP A 803 5.40 -16.99 -0.35
CA ASP A 803 5.86 -16.88 1.03
C ASP A 803 7.38 -17.04 1.11
N GLU A 804 8.08 -15.96 1.44
CA GLU A 804 9.54 -15.93 1.58
C GLU A 804 10.06 -16.87 2.67
N THR A 805 9.21 -17.29 3.61
CA THR A 805 9.57 -18.23 4.69
C THR A 805 9.38 -19.68 4.26
N LYS A 806 8.78 -19.93 3.10
CA LYS A 806 8.52 -21.26 2.53
C LYS A 806 9.32 -21.47 1.25
N ALA A 807 8.65 -21.63 0.13
CA ALA A 807 9.28 -21.96 -1.15
C ALA A 807 9.90 -20.73 -1.85
N ALA A 808 9.33 -19.54 -1.64
CA ALA A 808 9.79 -18.27 -2.25
C ALA A 808 10.07 -18.38 -3.77
N ILE A 809 9.20 -19.10 -4.50
CA ILE A 809 9.40 -19.37 -5.93
C ILE A 809 9.15 -18.10 -6.76
N PHE A 810 8.09 -17.35 -6.40
CA PHE A 810 7.78 -16.09 -7.04
C PHE A 810 8.03 -14.93 -6.08
N SER A 811 8.67 -13.88 -6.56
CA SER A 811 8.85 -12.62 -5.81
C SER A 811 7.58 -11.75 -5.80
N THR A 812 6.71 -11.91 -6.78
CA THR A 812 5.43 -11.19 -6.95
C THR A 812 4.39 -12.11 -7.56
N ASP A 813 3.12 -11.83 -7.28
CA ASP A 813 2.00 -12.53 -7.89
C ASP A 813 1.98 -12.28 -9.41
N PRO A 814 2.14 -13.32 -10.25
CA PRO A 814 2.21 -13.17 -11.70
C PRO A 814 0.91 -12.69 -12.35
N PHE A 815 -0.22 -12.74 -11.62
CA PHE A 815 -1.50 -12.19 -12.08
C PHE A 815 -1.68 -10.70 -11.72
N GLN A 816 -0.85 -10.16 -10.82
CA GLN A 816 -0.84 -8.73 -10.47
C GLN A 816 0.28 -7.97 -11.17
N THR A 817 1.49 -8.50 -11.14
CA THR A 817 2.66 -7.91 -11.80
C THR A 817 3.17 -8.87 -12.87
N LEU A 818 3.36 -8.39 -14.08
CA LEU A 818 3.75 -9.19 -15.23
C LEU A 818 5.06 -9.96 -14.96
N ASP A 819 5.03 -11.27 -15.13
CA ASP A 819 6.23 -12.10 -15.16
C ASP A 819 7.13 -11.71 -16.34
N ARG A 820 8.23 -11.02 -16.04
CA ARG A 820 9.13 -10.50 -17.08
C ARG A 820 9.97 -11.57 -17.74
N ALA A 821 10.25 -12.67 -17.02
CA ALA A 821 11.17 -13.71 -17.47
C ALA A 821 10.52 -14.66 -18.49
N GLY A 822 9.25 -15.00 -18.33
CA GLY A 822 8.51 -15.88 -19.24
C GLY A 822 7.54 -15.09 -20.10
N VAL A 823 6.47 -14.57 -19.51
CA VAL A 823 5.40 -13.85 -20.22
C VAL A 823 5.93 -12.58 -20.90
N GLY A 824 6.78 -11.83 -20.20
CA GLY A 824 7.40 -10.61 -20.74
C GLY A 824 8.28 -10.86 -21.94
N MET A 825 9.09 -11.91 -21.94
CA MET A 825 9.88 -12.33 -23.12
C MET A 825 8.98 -12.66 -24.32
N MET A 826 7.87 -13.34 -24.07
CA MET A 826 6.90 -13.67 -25.11
C MET A 826 6.25 -12.41 -25.70
N VAL A 827 5.88 -11.44 -24.84
CA VAL A 827 5.36 -10.13 -25.25
C VAL A 827 6.39 -9.37 -26.10
N GLU A 828 7.63 -9.27 -25.66
CA GLU A 828 8.70 -8.59 -26.39
C GLU A 828 8.96 -9.24 -27.75
N TRP A 829 9.03 -10.56 -27.79
CA TRP A 829 9.15 -11.35 -29.00
C TRP A 829 8.03 -11.05 -30.00
N ALA A 830 6.79 -11.07 -29.55
CA ALA A 830 5.63 -10.79 -30.39
C ALA A 830 5.64 -9.37 -30.98
N ILE A 831 6.04 -8.36 -30.18
CA ILE A 831 6.19 -6.98 -30.66
C ILE A 831 7.25 -6.89 -31.76
N GLN A 832 8.42 -7.48 -31.54
CA GLN A 832 9.52 -7.47 -32.52
C GLN A 832 9.11 -8.15 -33.82
N ARG A 833 8.51 -9.33 -33.74
CA ARG A 833 8.04 -10.07 -34.92
C ARG A 833 6.89 -9.33 -35.62
N GLY A 834 5.90 -8.87 -34.93
CA GLY A 834 4.79 -8.13 -35.53
C GLY A 834 5.26 -6.88 -36.25
N ARG A 835 6.17 -6.11 -35.65
CA ARG A 835 6.75 -4.91 -36.27
C ARG A 835 7.74 -5.20 -37.37
N SER A 836 8.35 -6.37 -37.41
CA SER A 836 9.18 -6.77 -38.58
C SER A 836 8.36 -6.89 -39.86
N ARG A 837 7.10 -7.31 -39.73
CA ARG A 837 6.14 -7.40 -40.84
C ARG A 837 5.40 -6.10 -41.11
N ARG A 838 4.92 -5.44 -40.06
CA ARG A 838 4.20 -4.16 -40.12
C ARG A 838 4.90 -3.12 -39.24
N PRO A 839 5.83 -2.34 -39.72
CA PRO A 839 6.67 -1.41 -38.92
C PRO A 839 5.87 -0.40 -38.09
N LYS A 840 4.64 -0.03 -38.50
CA LYS A 840 3.73 0.89 -37.81
C LYS A 840 2.62 0.15 -37.08
N LEU A 841 2.82 -1.14 -36.78
CA LEU A 841 1.86 -1.90 -36.02
C LEU A 841 1.63 -1.24 -34.65
N LYS A 842 0.39 -0.86 -34.38
CA LYS A 842 -0.03 -0.32 -33.10
C LYS A 842 -0.12 -1.44 -32.09
N VAL A 843 0.49 -1.25 -30.92
CA VAL A 843 0.59 -2.29 -29.90
C VAL A 843 0.19 -1.75 -28.53
N GLY A 844 -0.71 -2.46 -27.86
CA GLY A 844 -1.12 -2.14 -26.50
C GLY A 844 -1.31 -3.36 -25.63
N ILE A 845 -1.67 -3.14 -24.37
CA ILE A 845 -2.01 -4.15 -23.38
C ILE A 845 -3.35 -3.80 -22.74
N CYS A 846 -4.18 -4.79 -22.49
CA CYS A 846 -5.50 -4.60 -21.87
C CYS A 846 -5.78 -5.53 -20.68
N GLY A 847 -4.87 -6.44 -20.34
CA GLY A 847 -4.94 -7.24 -19.13
C GLY A 847 -4.76 -6.40 -17.85
N GLU A 848 -4.96 -7.00 -16.69
CA GLU A 848 -4.85 -6.30 -15.40
C GLU A 848 -3.48 -5.65 -15.17
N HIS A 849 -2.43 -6.20 -15.76
CA HIS A 849 -1.07 -5.68 -15.74
C HIS A 849 -0.95 -4.25 -16.31
N GLY A 850 -1.88 -3.81 -17.16
CA GLY A 850 -1.93 -2.44 -17.67
C GLY A 850 -2.13 -1.36 -16.61
N GLY A 851 -2.57 -1.74 -15.40
CA GLY A 851 -2.73 -0.86 -14.24
C GLY A 851 -1.66 -1.02 -13.15
N ASP A 852 -0.73 -1.96 -13.32
CA ASP A 852 0.37 -2.19 -12.36
C ASP A 852 1.61 -1.35 -12.72
N THR A 853 2.19 -0.68 -11.73
CA THR A 853 3.31 0.26 -11.94
C THR A 853 4.51 -0.37 -12.65
N GLU A 854 4.93 -1.55 -12.21
CA GLU A 854 6.13 -2.19 -12.76
C GLU A 854 5.87 -2.80 -14.15
N SER A 855 4.66 -3.29 -14.38
CA SER A 855 4.21 -3.76 -15.68
C SER A 855 4.08 -2.63 -16.70
N VAL A 856 3.57 -1.46 -16.30
CA VAL A 856 3.52 -0.25 -17.14
C VAL A 856 4.92 0.21 -17.53
N LYS A 857 5.87 0.21 -16.59
CA LYS A 857 7.28 0.52 -16.89
C LYS A 857 7.89 -0.49 -17.87
N PHE A 858 7.55 -1.77 -17.75
CA PHE A 858 7.95 -2.79 -18.72
C PHE A 858 7.36 -2.50 -20.11
N CYS A 859 6.07 -2.21 -20.22
CA CYS A 859 5.41 -1.88 -21.48
C CYS A 859 6.07 -0.69 -22.20
N TYR A 860 6.50 0.34 -21.45
CA TYR A 860 7.30 1.44 -22.00
C TYR A 860 8.64 0.95 -22.57
N ARG A 861 9.38 0.09 -21.84
CA ARG A 861 10.70 -0.39 -22.27
C ARG A 861 10.65 -1.23 -23.52
N VAL A 862 9.62 -2.06 -23.69
CA VAL A 862 9.44 -2.89 -24.91
C VAL A 862 8.79 -2.11 -26.06
N GLY A 863 8.50 -0.81 -25.86
CA GLY A 863 8.03 0.09 -26.90
C GLY A 863 6.56 -0.06 -27.28
N MET A 864 5.67 -0.42 -26.34
CA MET A 864 4.22 -0.37 -26.61
C MET A 864 3.75 1.07 -26.85
N ASP A 865 2.65 1.20 -27.58
CA ASP A 865 2.02 2.49 -27.87
C ASP A 865 1.08 2.93 -26.73
N TYR A 866 0.40 1.99 -26.08
CA TYR A 866 -0.49 2.28 -24.96
C TYR A 866 -0.62 1.13 -23.97
N VAL A 867 -1.04 1.48 -22.76
CA VAL A 867 -1.57 0.55 -21.76
C VAL A 867 -3.03 0.85 -21.48
N SER A 868 -3.81 -0.16 -21.10
CA SER A 868 -5.21 0.00 -20.73
C SER A 868 -5.47 -0.61 -19.36
N ALA A 869 -6.15 0.12 -18.50
CA ALA A 869 -6.38 -0.24 -17.11
C ALA A 869 -7.84 0.05 -16.69
N SER A 870 -8.29 -0.48 -15.55
CA SER A 870 -9.56 -0.05 -14.99
C SER A 870 -9.55 1.48 -14.72
N PRO A 871 -10.71 2.18 -14.77
CA PRO A 871 -10.75 3.64 -14.65
C PRO A 871 -9.99 4.21 -13.45
N PHE A 872 -10.10 3.59 -12.27
CA PHE A 872 -9.40 4.04 -11.07
C PHE A 872 -7.88 3.80 -11.09
N ARG A 873 -7.37 2.94 -11.96
CA ARG A 873 -5.94 2.70 -12.16
C ARG A 873 -5.33 3.56 -13.26
N VAL A 874 -6.12 4.27 -14.04
CA VAL A 874 -5.63 5.20 -15.08
C VAL A 874 -4.66 6.23 -14.52
N PRO A 875 -4.91 6.92 -13.38
CA PRO A 875 -3.95 7.88 -12.82
C PRO A 875 -2.63 7.25 -12.40
N ILE A 876 -2.66 6.01 -11.90
CA ILE A 876 -1.46 5.25 -11.53
C ILE A 876 -0.64 4.92 -12.78
N ALA A 877 -1.29 4.46 -13.85
CA ALA A 877 -0.62 4.17 -15.11
C ALA A 877 0.00 5.44 -15.75
N ARG A 878 -0.67 6.60 -15.65
CA ARG A 878 -0.13 7.90 -16.10
C ARG A 878 1.15 8.27 -15.35
N LEU A 879 1.13 8.12 -14.02
CA LEU A 879 2.29 8.36 -13.16
C LEU A 879 3.43 7.38 -13.49
N ALA A 880 3.14 6.08 -13.56
CA ALA A 880 4.12 5.04 -13.83
C ALA A 880 4.78 5.20 -15.21
N ALA A 881 4.01 5.59 -16.23
CA ALA A 881 4.52 5.88 -17.58
C ALA A 881 5.51 7.06 -17.58
N ALA A 882 5.27 8.10 -16.78
CA ALA A 882 6.20 9.21 -16.62
C ALA A 882 7.46 8.79 -15.84
N GLN A 883 7.29 8.04 -14.75
CA GLN A 883 8.40 7.49 -13.95
C GLN A 883 9.32 6.62 -14.80
N ALA A 884 8.77 5.79 -15.68
CA ALA A 884 9.57 4.95 -16.59
C ALA A 884 10.54 5.76 -17.45
N ILE A 885 10.11 6.90 -17.98
CA ILE A 885 10.96 7.81 -18.77
C ILE A 885 12.04 8.48 -17.92
N ILE A 886 11.68 8.88 -16.70
CA ILE A 886 12.61 9.53 -15.77
C ILE A 886 13.72 8.55 -15.36
N GLU A 887 13.35 7.31 -15.05
CA GLU A 887 14.28 6.22 -14.72
C GLU A 887 15.21 5.90 -15.90
N ASP A 888 14.68 5.81 -17.13
CA ASP A 888 15.47 5.55 -18.33
C ASP A 888 16.49 6.67 -18.61
N LYS A 889 16.09 7.94 -18.47
CA LYS A 889 16.99 9.07 -18.58
C LYS A 889 18.10 9.05 -17.53
N ARG A 890 17.80 8.56 -16.33
CA ARG A 890 18.77 8.49 -15.22
C ARG A 890 19.78 7.37 -15.40
N SER A 891 19.32 6.20 -15.90
CA SER A 891 20.19 5.04 -16.17
C SER A 891 21.21 5.31 -17.27
N LYS A 892 20.84 6.16 -18.26
CA LYS A 892 21.71 6.56 -19.39
C LYS A 892 22.70 7.69 -19.04
N ARG A 893 22.60 8.32 -17.86
CA ARG A 893 23.59 9.30 -17.40
C ARG A 893 24.81 8.55 -16.86
N PRO A 894 26.04 8.83 -17.34
CA PRO A 894 27.23 8.21 -16.77
C PRO A 894 27.30 8.52 -15.28
N ARG A 895 27.52 7.49 -14.45
CA ARG A 895 27.80 7.67 -13.02
C ARG A 895 29.04 8.57 -12.91
N ARG A 896 28.83 9.82 -12.48
CA ARG A 896 29.91 10.75 -12.14
C ARG A 896 30.54 10.39 -10.81
#